data_0121a663b6601b46e0a99fd982b4221c
#
_entry.id   0121a663b6601b46e0a99fd982b4221c
#
_cell.length_a   1.000
_cell.length_b   1.000
_cell.length_c   1.000
_cell.angle_alpha   90.00
_cell.angle_beta   90.00
_cell.angle_gamma   90.00
#
_symmetry.space_group_name_H-M   'P 1'
#
loop_
_entity.id
_entity.type
_entity.pdbx_description
1 polymer ?
#
loop_
_entity_poly.entity_id
_entity_poly.type
_entity_poly.pdbx_seq_one_letter_code
_entity_poly.pdbx_strand_id
1 'polypeptide(L)'
;MSESQTNKNYSAENIKVLEGLEAVRKRPAMYIGDVGKRGLHHLIYEVVDNSIDEALAGYCSKITVVFNKDGSVTVEDNGRGIPVDIHKEEKKPAVEVVMTVLHAGGKFDKGSYKVSGGLHGVGVSVVNALSEWLWVEVKRDGKIHRQEYKIGDPQTKLKTTGTAKKTGTKVCFYPDTSIFKTITFEYDIISERLRELAYLNSGLEIVLKDERHDEGQTDSFKFKGGLSDFVKYLDENNNPLHNKVITVNKETGEVPVEIALRYGNTYNDNILTFVNNINTIEGGTHLSGFRSALTRSMNNHAAKNNLIKAKKNEKINLSGEDFREGLTAIISVKVAEPQFEGQTKTKLGNGDVKGIVDKAVYEGILDFLEQNPSIGRRIIEKALLAARSRSAARKARELIRRKSALGGSSLPGKLSDCSNRDPVFCELYLVEGDSAGGSAKQGRDRRTQAILPLRGKVINSEKARIDKLLSNNEVQSMITALGAGFGGSDDESGEKSAGDFDSEKLRXHKIIIMTDADVDGSHIRTLLLTFFYRKMKEVIDGGYLYLALPPLYRVSQGKKESYAYDDNERDLLIERMKKDNKNTKVGIQRXKGXGEMNPGQLWETTMDPEKRTLMKVTVESAAEAAETFQNLMGSDVEARRSFIEKNAKFVVNLDV
;
A
#
# COMPACT_ATOMS: atom_id res chain seq x y z
N MET A 1 -13.31 -53.91 11.60
CA MET A 1 -14.45 -52.99 11.53
C MET A 1 -14.15 -51.89 10.53
N SER A 2 -14.83 -51.92 9.40
CA SER A 2 -14.57 -51.01 8.28
C SER A 2 -15.19 -49.65 8.53
N GLU A 3 -14.38 -48.63 8.55
CA GLU A 3 -14.84 -47.24 8.48
C GLU A 3 -15.49 -47.01 7.12
N SER A 4 -16.79 -46.80 7.11
CA SER A 4 -17.53 -46.43 5.92
C SER A 4 -17.17 -44.96 5.59
N GLN A 5 -16.28 -44.77 4.64
CA GLN A 5 -16.12 -43.48 4.01
C GLN A 5 -17.41 -43.15 3.26
N THR A 6 -18.18 -42.21 3.81
CA THR A 6 -19.31 -41.62 3.09
C THR A 6 -18.74 -40.85 1.89
N ASN A 7 -18.76 -41.51 0.76
CA ASN A 7 -18.47 -40.88 -0.51
C ASN A 7 -19.65 -39.95 -0.82
N LYS A 8 -19.52 -38.66 -0.48
CA LYS A 8 -20.50 -37.65 -0.92
C LYS A 8 -20.36 -37.55 -2.45
N ASN A 9 -21.29 -38.15 -3.14
CA ASN A 9 -21.33 -38.10 -4.61
C ASN A 9 -21.34 -36.66 -5.06
N TYR A 10 -20.25 -36.24 -5.72
CA TYR A 10 -20.13 -34.95 -6.38
C TYR A 10 -20.92 -35.07 -7.69
N SER A 11 -22.11 -34.46 -7.70
CA SER A 11 -23.04 -34.51 -8.85
C SER A 11 -23.38 -33.09 -9.30
N ALA A 12 -24.03 -32.98 -10.44
CA ALA A 12 -24.49 -31.70 -10.98
C ALA A 12 -25.37 -30.92 -9.99
N GLU A 13 -26.08 -31.62 -9.14
CA GLU A 13 -26.92 -31.02 -8.07
C GLU A 13 -26.10 -30.29 -7.00
N ASN A 14 -24.82 -30.63 -6.88
CA ASN A 14 -23.91 -29.98 -5.92
C ASN A 14 -23.30 -28.68 -6.48
N ILE A 15 -23.50 -28.42 -7.78
CA ILE A 15 -22.99 -27.23 -8.46
C ILE A 15 -24.05 -26.14 -8.36
N LYS A 16 -23.82 -25.16 -7.48
CA LYS A 16 -24.72 -24.00 -7.34
C LYS A 16 -24.25 -22.88 -8.22
N VAL A 17 -25.13 -22.41 -9.10
CA VAL A 17 -24.89 -21.21 -9.90
C VAL A 17 -25.45 -20.02 -9.11
N LEU A 18 -24.55 -19.10 -8.74
CA LEU A 18 -24.93 -17.87 -8.06
C LEU A 18 -25.06 -16.79 -9.12
N GLU A 19 -26.21 -16.15 -9.18
CA GLU A 19 -26.48 -15.10 -10.14
C GLU A 19 -26.46 -13.71 -9.48
N GLY A 20 -25.99 -12.74 -10.22
CA GLY A 20 -26.08 -11.34 -9.86
C GLY A 20 -25.43 -10.99 -8.52
N LEU A 21 -26.12 -10.18 -7.75
CA LEU A 21 -25.61 -9.63 -6.48
C LEU A 21 -25.51 -10.66 -5.34
N GLU A 22 -26.18 -11.80 -5.47
CA GLU A 22 -26.08 -12.90 -4.49
C GLU A 22 -24.64 -13.45 -4.44
N ALA A 23 -23.97 -13.52 -5.60
CA ALA A 23 -22.56 -13.95 -5.67
C ALA A 23 -21.65 -13.02 -4.87
N VAL A 24 -21.90 -11.70 -4.95
CA VAL A 24 -21.15 -10.69 -4.19
C VAL A 24 -21.33 -10.88 -2.69
N ARG A 25 -22.58 -11.09 -2.25
CA ARG A 25 -22.88 -11.25 -0.81
C ARG A 25 -22.27 -12.52 -0.22
N LYS A 26 -22.21 -13.61 -0.98
CA LYS A 26 -21.62 -14.88 -0.51
C LYS A 26 -20.11 -14.86 -0.46
N ARG A 27 -19.45 -14.11 -1.35
CA ARG A 27 -17.98 -14.02 -1.40
C ARG A 27 -17.53 -12.56 -1.56
N PRO A 28 -17.85 -11.70 -0.59
CA PRO A 28 -17.54 -10.28 -0.72
C PRO A 28 -16.04 -10.00 -0.90
N ALA A 29 -15.18 -10.79 -0.27
CA ALA A 29 -13.72 -10.60 -0.35
C ALA A 29 -13.20 -10.72 -1.79
N MET A 30 -13.88 -11.45 -2.68
CA MET A 30 -13.50 -11.54 -4.10
C MET A 30 -13.63 -10.18 -4.82
N TYR A 31 -14.51 -9.31 -4.33
CA TYR A 31 -14.84 -8.03 -4.98
C TYR A 31 -14.20 -6.84 -4.28
N ILE A 32 -14.02 -6.89 -2.95
CA ILE A 32 -13.52 -5.76 -2.16
C ILE A 32 -12.25 -6.09 -1.36
N GLY A 33 -11.70 -7.30 -1.51
CA GLY A 33 -10.45 -7.72 -0.89
C GLY A 33 -10.60 -8.39 0.47
N ASP A 34 -11.35 -7.78 1.39
CA ASP A 34 -11.65 -8.37 2.70
C ASP A 34 -12.96 -7.78 3.26
N VAL A 35 -13.38 -8.23 4.43
CA VAL A 35 -14.58 -7.71 5.10
C VAL A 35 -14.23 -6.95 6.40
N GLY A 36 -12.98 -6.61 6.56
CA GLY A 36 -12.50 -5.77 7.66
C GLY A 36 -12.50 -4.29 7.26
N LYS A 37 -11.63 -3.55 7.91
CA LYS A 37 -11.45 -2.11 7.72
C LYS A 37 -11.15 -1.73 6.26
N ARG A 38 -10.26 -2.48 5.62
CA ARG A 38 -9.84 -2.21 4.23
C ARG A 38 -11.01 -2.36 3.25
N GLY A 39 -11.74 -3.47 3.34
CA GLY A 39 -12.90 -3.73 2.48
C GLY A 39 -14.02 -2.72 2.71
N LEU A 40 -14.21 -2.31 3.97
CA LEU A 40 -15.21 -1.30 4.31
C LEU A 40 -14.91 0.04 3.59
N HIS A 41 -13.67 0.51 3.68
CA HIS A 41 -13.26 1.78 3.05
C HIS A 41 -13.28 1.69 1.54
N HIS A 42 -13.09 0.49 0.99
CA HIS A 42 -13.16 0.24 -0.45
C HIS A 42 -14.54 0.58 -1.04
N LEU A 43 -15.61 0.46 -0.25
CA LEU A 43 -16.96 0.83 -0.68
C LEU A 43 -17.02 2.32 -1.09
N ILE A 44 -16.38 3.19 -0.29
CA ILE A 44 -16.32 4.63 -0.60
C ILE A 44 -15.54 4.84 -1.91
N TYR A 45 -14.40 4.16 -2.05
CA TYR A 45 -13.54 4.30 -3.25
C TYR A 45 -14.31 3.92 -4.52
N GLU A 46 -15.12 2.87 -4.47
CA GLU A 46 -15.90 2.43 -5.63
C GLU A 46 -16.93 3.47 -6.08
N VAL A 47 -17.59 4.11 -5.13
CA VAL A 47 -18.57 5.17 -5.45
C VAL A 47 -17.85 6.44 -5.94
N VAL A 48 -16.78 6.84 -5.27
CA VAL A 48 -15.97 8.03 -5.64
C VAL A 48 -15.38 7.84 -7.05
N ASP A 49 -14.91 6.64 -7.36
CA ASP A 49 -14.28 6.36 -8.67
C ASP A 49 -15.28 6.59 -9.84
N ASN A 50 -16.56 6.36 -9.63
CA ASN A 50 -17.57 6.69 -10.65
C ASN A 50 -17.62 8.19 -10.90
N SER A 51 -17.54 9.00 -9.87
CA SER A 51 -17.49 10.47 -9.98
C SER A 51 -16.19 10.94 -10.63
N ILE A 52 -15.06 10.29 -10.29
CA ILE A 52 -13.76 10.56 -10.90
C ILE A 52 -13.80 10.24 -12.41
N ASP A 53 -14.44 9.14 -12.80
CA ASP A 53 -14.59 8.80 -14.23
C ASP A 53 -15.37 9.87 -14.96
N GLU A 54 -16.39 10.47 -14.33
CA GLU A 54 -17.12 11.62 -14.90
C GLU A 54 -16.19 12.85 -15.05
N ALA A 55 -15.29 13.06 -14.07
CA ALA A 55 -14.29 14.14 -14.14
C ALA A 55 -13.28 13.89 -15.27
N LEU A 56 -12.82 12.63 -15.43
CA LEU A 56 -11.93 12.24 -16.52
C LEU A 56 -12.59 12.45 -17.90
N ALA A 57 -13.89 12.25 -17.98
CA ALA A 57 -14.68 12.49 -19.21
C ALA A 57 -14.91 13.98 -19.47
N GLY A 58 -14.57 14.85 -18.52
CA GLY A 58 -14.68 16.31 -18.66
C GLY A 58 -15.99 16.92 -18.17
N TYR A 59 -16.83 16.16 -17.49
CA TYR A 59 -18.18 16.58 -17.11
C TYR A 59 -18.37 16.90 -15.63
N CYS A 60 -17.39 16.59 -14.77
CA CYS A 60 -17.49 16.80 -13.34
C CYS A 60 -16.37 17.73 -12.85
N SER A 61 -16.75 18.75 -12.09
CA SER A 61 -15.80 19.73 -11.50
C SER A 61 -15.79 19.70 -9.97
N LYS A 62 -16.76 19.03 -9.35
CA LYS A 62 -16.85 18.98 -7.88
C LYS A 62 -17.44 17.64 -7.40
N ILE A 63 -16.78 17.05 -6.41
CA ILE A 63 -17.22 15.84 -5.71
C ILE A 63 -17.29 16.16 -4.22
N THR A 64 -18.38 15.76 -3.56
CA THR A 64 -18.54 15.93 -2.12
C THR A 64 -18.80 14.57 -1.48
N VAL A 65 -18.02 14.23 -0.46
CA VAL A 65 -18.16 13.01 0.35
C VAL A 65 -18.54 13.44 1.77
N VAL A 66 -19.62 12.89 2.31
CA VAL A 66 -20.13 13.24 3.64
C VAL A 66 -20.26 11.97 4.48
N PHE A 67 -19.64 11.97 5.65
CA PHE A 67 -19.89 10.96 6.70
C PHE A 67 -21.08 11.47 7.51
N ASN A 68 -22.23 10.84 7.32
CA ASN A 68 -23.48 11.28 7.94
C ASN A 68 -23.58 10.85 9.41
N LYS A 69 -24.41 11.54 10.16
CA LYS A 69 -24.63 11.33 11.60
C LYS A 69 -25.05 9.89 11.93
N ASP A 70 -25.80 9.25 11.04
CA ASP A 70 -26.30 7.88 11.21
C ASP A 70 -25.28 6.79 10.87
N GLY A 71 -24.07 7.18 10.41
CA GLY A 71 -23.02 6.24 9.99
C GLY A 71 -23.03 5.92 8.50
N SER A 72 -24.00 6.45 7.75
CA SER A 72 -24.02 6.31 6.30
C SER A 72 -23.03 7.26 5.64
N VAL A 73 -22.74 7.02 4.36
CA VAL A 73 -21.85 7.88 3.56
C VAL A 73 -22.61 8.34 2.32
N THR A 74 -22.51 9.64 2.05
CA THR A 74 -23.07 10.26 0.84
C THR A 74 -21.92 10.69 -0.07
N VAL A 75 -22.01 10.34 -1.36
CA VAL A 75 -21.09 10.81 -2.40
C VAL A 75 -21.94 11.53 -3.46
N GLU A 76 -21.61 12.79 -3.70
CA GLU A 76 -22.34 13.63 -4.66
C GLU A 76 -21.35 14.23 -5.66
N ASP A 77 -21.73 14.19 -6.95
CA ASP A 77 -20.98 14.88 -8.01
C ASP A 77 -21.88 15.78 -8.83
N ASN A 78 -21.27 16.66 -9.61
CA ASN A 78 -21.96 17.56 -10.54
C ASN A 78 -21.74 17.13 -11.99
N GLY A 79 -21.58 15.83 -12.24
CA GLY A 79 -21.45 15.28 -13.59
C GLY A 79 -22.77 15.29 -14.37
N ARG A 80 -22.82 14.50 -15.44
CA ARG A 80 -24.01 14.43 -16.30
C ARG A 80 -25.22 13.77 -15.64
N GLY A 81 -24.98 12.99 -14.59
CA GLY A 81 -25.99 12.13 -13.99
C GLY A 81 -26.08 10.79 -14.72
N ILE A 82 -26.25 9.70 -13.98
CA ILE A 82 -26.44 8.37 -14.56
C ILE A 82 -27.72 8.41 -15.42
N PRO A 83 -27.71 7.84 -16.63
CA PRO A 83 -28.93 7.83 -17.47
C PRO A 83 -30.12 7.20 -16.78
N VAL A 84 -31.31 7.75 -17.01
CA VAL A 84 -32.57 7.32 -16.38
C VAL A 84 -33.55 6.74 -17.36
N ASP A 85 -33.26 6.77 -18.68
CA ASP A 85 -34.07 6.19 -19.72
C ASP A 85 -34.04 4.65 -19.64
N ILE A 86 -35.04 4.01 -20.25
CA ILE A 86 -35.21 2.56 -20.20
C ILE A 86 -34.12 1.87 -21.03
N HIS A 87 -33.40 0.95 -20.42
CA HIS A 87 -32.38 0.11 -21.08
C HIS A 87 -33.11 -0.89 -22.03
N LYS A 88 -32.66 -0.95 -23.26
CA LYS A 88 -33.33 -1.73 -24.31
C LYS A 88 -33.43 -3.22 -24.02
N GLU A 89 -32.34 -3.80 -23.53
CA GLU A 89 -32.26 -5.25 -23.25
C GLU A 89 -32.86 -5.62 -21.89
N GLU A 90 -32.54 -4.86 -20.86
CA GLU A 90 -32.96 -5.15 -19.48
C GLU A 90 -34.37 -4.67 -19.17
N LYS A 91 -34.93 -3.76 -19.98
CA LYS A 91 -36.28 -3.19 -19.85
C LYS A 91 -36.54 -2.51 -18.50
N LYS A 92 -35.47 -1.96 -17.92
CA LYS A 92 -35.46 -1.23 -16.65
C LYS A 92 -34.76 0.12 -16.86
N PRO A 93 -35.00 1.11 -15.98
CA PRO A 93 -34.21 2.35 -16.06
C PRO A 93 -32.71 2.06 -16.01
N ALA A 94 -31.94 2.77 -16.83
CA ALA A 94 -30.48 2.54 -16.92
C ALA A 94 -29.80 2.64 -15.55
N VAL A 95 -30.21 3.58 -14.69
CA VAL A 95 -29.66 3.73 -13.33
C VAL A 95 -29.91 2.44 -12.51
N GLU A 96 -31.08 1.82 -12.63
CA GLU A 96 -31.36 0.55 -11.93
C GLU A 96 -30.46 -0.56 -12.44
N VAL A 97 -30.20 -0.62 -13.75
CA VAL A 97 -29.31 -1.62 -14.36
C VAL A 97 -27.88 -1.44 -13.80
N VAL A 98 -27.40 -0.20 -13.75
CA VAL A 98 -26.06 0.13 -13.20
C VAL A 98 -25.94 -0.29 -11.72
N MET A 99 -27.01 -0.10 -10.94
CA MET A 99 -27.02 -0.38 -9.51
C MET A 99 -27.21 -1.85 -9.17
N THR A 100 -27.78 -2.67 -10.05
CA THR A 100 -28.20 -4.03 -9.72
C THR A 100 -27.60 -5.14 -10.60
N VAL A 101 -27.00 -4.80 -11.73
CA VAL A 101 -26.46 -5.81 -12.67
C VAL A 101 -24.93 -5.71 -12.66
N LEU A 102 -24.28 -6.84 -12.41
CA LEU A 102 -22.82 -6.93 -12.52
C LEU A 102 -22.42 -6.81 -14.00
N HIS A 103 -21.30 -6.17 -14.24
CA HIS A 103 -20.76 -5.97 -15.60
C HIS A 103 -21.69 -5.12 -16.49
N ALA A 104 -22.44 -4.20 -15.88
CA ALA A 104 -23.25 -3.21 -16.59
C ALA A 104 -22.67 -1.81 -16.40
N GLY A 105 -22.77 -0.99 -17.41
CA GLY A 105 -22.35 0.40 -17.32
C GLY A 105 -21.91 0.99 -18.65
N GLY A 106 -22.01 2.30 -18.75
CA GLY A 106 -21.62 3.07 -19.95
C GLY A 106 -20.12 3.06 -20.24
N LYS A 107 -19.32 2.55 -19.30
CA LYS A 107 -17.84 2.54 -19.39
C LYS A 107 -17.31 1.52 -20.40
N PHE A 108 -18.16 0.60 -20.84
CA PHE A 108 -17.84 -0.32 -21.95
C PHE A 108 -18.02 0.36 -23.32
N ASP A 109 -18.70 1.52 -23.35
CA ASP A 109 -18.86 2.31 -24.58
C ASP A 109 -17.79 3.41 -24.64
N LYS A 110 -16.87 3.27 -25.56
CA LYS A 110 -15.74 4.22 -25.78
C LYS A 110 -16.22 5.61 -26.22
N GLY A 111 -17.45 5.73 -26.72
CA GLY A 111 -18.05 7.01 -27.07
C GLY A 111 -18.38 7.86 -25.84
N SER A 112 -18.78 7.23 -24.74
CA SER A 112 -19.17 7.89 -23.49
C SER A 112 -18.00 8.09 -22.54
N TYR A 113 -17.06 7.14 -22.48
CA TYR A 113 -15.90 7.16 -21.59
C TYR A 113 -14.67 6.62 -22.33
N LYS A 114 -13.81 7.51 -22.80
CA LYS A 114 -12.54 7.14 -23.46
C LYS A 114 -11.60 6.44 -22.48
N VAL A 115 -11.61 6.89 -21.24
CA VAL A 115 -10.71 6.41 -20.19
C VAL A 115 -11.52 6.24 -18.90
N SER A 116 -11.34 5.14 -18.20
CA SER A 116 -12.05 4.86 -16.95
C SER A 116 -11.23 3.94 -16.05
N GLY A 117 -11.34 4.15 -14.74
CA GLY A 117 -10.83 3.24 -13.73
C GLY A 117 -11.78 2.07 -13.50
N GLY A 118 -13.07 2.27 -13.74
CA GLY A 118 -14.13 1.28 -13.53
C GLY A 118 -14.37 0.36 -14.72
N LEU A 119 -13.35 -0.40 -15.11
CA LEU A 119 -13.36 -1.20 -16.34
C LEU A 119 -14.29 -2.41 -16.31
N HIS A 120 -14.65 -2.89 -15.13
CA HIS A 120 -15.39 -4.16 -15.02
C HIS A 120 -16.89 -3.99 -14.81
N GLY A 121 -17.36 -2.75 -14.62
CA GLY A 121 -18.78 -2.46 -14.44
C GLY A 121 -19.40 -3.11 -13.23
N VAL A 122 -18.58 -3.29 -12.16
CA VAL A 122 -19.05 -3.99 -10.96
C VAL A 122 -19.09 -3.09 -9.71
N GLY A 123 -18.42 -1.94 -9.75
CA GLY A 123 -18.15 -1.11 -8.57
C GLY A 123 -19.36 -0.76 -7.73
N VAL A 124 -20.28 0.02 -8.29
CA VAL A 124 -21.42 0.53 -7.51
C VAL A 124 -22.46 -0.56 -7.22
N SER A 125 -22.60 -1.55 -8.10
CA SER A 125 -23.49 -2.69 -7.85
C SER A 125 -22.97 -3.53 -6.67
N VAL A 126 -21.64 -3.66 -6.54
CA VAL A 126 -21.00 -4.32 -5.40
C VAL A 126 -21.30 -3.55 -4.11
N VAL A 127 -21.18 -2.21 -4.11
CA VAL A 127 -21.52 -1.39 -2.95
C VAL A 127 -22.99 -1.60 -2.57
N ASN A 128 -23.88 -1.61 -3.54
CA ASN A 128 -25.31 -1.83 -3.33
C ASN A 128 -25.57 -3.21 -2.68
N ALA A 129 -24.96 -4.26 -3.22
CA ALA A 129 -25.09 -5.63 -2.67
C ALA A 129 -24.62 -5.74 -1.23
N LEU A 130 -23.58 -4.97 -0.84
CA LEU A 130 -22.95 -5.03 0.48
C LEU A 130 -23.45 -3.95 1.43
N SER A 131 -24.52 -3.25 1.06
CA SER A 131 -25.13 -2.21 1.88
C SER A 131 -26.49 -2.68 2.42
N GLU A 132 -26.72 -2.43 3.71
CA GLU A 132 -28.00 -2.71 4.36
C GLU A 132 -29.10 -1.91 3.66
N TRP A 133 -28.82 -0.66 3.32
CA TRP A 133 -29.67 0.16 2.46
C TRP A 133 -28.80 1.12 1.64
N LEU A 134 -29.32 1.51 0.51
CA LEU A 134 -28.69 2.47 -0.39
C LEU A 134 -29.78 3.21 -1.14
N TRP A 135 -29.58 4.51 -1.39
CA TRP A 135 -30.42 5.24 -2.34
C TRP A 135 -29.54 6.04 -3.30
N VAL A 136 -30.08 6.24 -4.50
CA VAL A 136 -29.46 7.04 -5.54
C VAL A 136 -30.43 8.14 -5.98
N GLU A 137 -29.90 9.36 -6.12
CA GLU A 137 -30.61 10.50 -6.73
C GLU A 137 -29.82 10.93 -7.95
N VAL A 138 -30.52 11.09 -9.06
CA VAL A 138 -29.91 11.55 -10.31
C VAL A 138 -30.62 12.84 -10.71
N LYS A 139 -29.84 13.90 -10.93
CA LYS A 139 -30.31 15.17 -11.49
C LYS A 139 -29.98 15.14 -12.97
N ARG A 140 -31.00 14.99 -13.81
CA ARG A 140 -30.83 14.85 -15.25
C ARG A 140 -32.10 15.29 -15.97
N ASP A 141 -31.96 15.93 -17.12
CA ASP A 141 -33.06 16.39 -17.96
C ASP A 141 -34.04 17.29 -17.21
N GLY A 142 -33.53 18.13 -16.31
CA GLY A 142 -34.34 19.10 -15.56
C GLY A 142 -35.07 18.52 -14.36
N LYS A 143 -34.91 17.23 -14.09
CA LYS A 143 -35.62 16.53 -13.01
C LYS A 143 -34.69 15.84 -12.04
N ILE A 144 -35.19 15.61 -10.81
CA ILE A 144 -34.53 14.80 -9.80
C ILE A 144 -35.23 13.43 -9.77
N HIS A 145 -34.46 12.36 -10.03
CA HIS A 145 -34.96 10.99 -9.99
C HIS A 145 -34.35 10.28 -8.78
N ARG A 146 -35.13 9.47 -8.07
CA ARG A 146 -34.68 8.75 -6.88
C ARG A 146 -35.15 7.30 -6.89
N GLN A 147 -34.29 6.39 -6.45
CA GLN A 147 -34.61 4.99 -6.23
C GLN A 147 -33.89 4.49 -4.99
N GLU A 148 -34.53 3.59 -4.26
CA GLU A 148 -34.04 3.04 -2.98
C GLU A 148 -33.86 1.53 -3.11
N TYR A 149 -32.85 1.01 -2.37
CA TYR A 149 -32.47 -0.40 -2.40
C TYR A 149 -32.23 -0.92 -0.98
N LYS A 150 -32.45 -2.22 -0.80
CA LYS A 150 -32.11 -2.94 0.42
C LYS A 150 -31.37 -4.21 0.04
N ILE A 151 -30.12 -4.32 0.51
CA ILE A 151 -29.25 -5.48 0.21
C ILE A 151 -29.18 -5.73 -1.32
N GLY A 152 -29.15 -4.62 -2.06
CA GLY A 152 -29.08 -4.66 -3.52
C GLY A 152 -30.43 -4.75 -4.24
N ASP A 153 -31.53 -5.06 -3.54
CA ASP A 153 -32.85 -5.22 -4.14
C ASP A 153 -33.59 -3.88 -4.19
N PRO A 154 -34.14 -3.48 -5.36
CA PRO A 154 -34.94 -2.26 -5.45
C PRO A 154 -36.16 -2.34 -4.53
N GLN A 155 -36.34 -1.32 -3.70
CA GLN A 155 -37.51 -1.20 -2.79
C GLN A 155 -38.57 -0.28 -3.38
N THR A 156 -38.18 0.57 -4.32
CA THR A 156 -39.07 1.51 -5.00
C THR A 156 -38.80 1.44 -6.50
N LYS A 157 -39.73 1.90 -7.28
CA LYS A 157 -39.50 2.21 -8.72
C LYS A 157 -38.76 3.55 -8.75
N LEU A 158 -38.05 3.81 -9.85
CA LEU A 158 -37.43 5.12 -10.06
C LEU A 158 -38.53 6.19 -10.16
N LYS A 159 -38.48 7.16 -9.25
CA LYS A 159 -39.51 8.23 -9.14
C LYS A 159 -38.88 9.59 -9.38
N THR A 160 -39.63 10.45 -10.05
CA THR A 160 -39.31 11.88 -10.15
C THR A 160 -39.75 12.54 -8.83
N THR A 161 -38.81 13.15 -8.09
CA THR A 161 -39.07 13.74 -6.78
C THR A 161 -39.03 15.28 -6.80
N GLY A 162 -38.58 15.87 -7.91
CA GLY A 162 -38.46 17.30 -8.02
C GLY A 162 -37.86 17.76 -9.33
N THR A 163 -37.53 19.05 -9.39
CA THR A 163 -36.86 19.65 -10.55
C THR A 163 -35.46 20.11 -10.15
N ALA A 164 -34.55 20.16 -11.11
CA ALA A 164 -33.17 20.59 -10.91
C ALA A 164 -32.68 21.38 -12.11
N LYS A 165 -31.97 22.47 -11.85
CA LYS A 165 -31.32 23.27 -12.90
C LYS A 165 -29.97 22.70 -13.30
N LYS A 166 -29.33 21.93 -12.42
CA LYS A 166 -28.00 21.35 -12.63
C LYS A 166 -28.12 19.84 -12.72
N THR A 167 -27.07 19.22 -13.26
CA THR A 167 -26.98 17.75 -13.34
C THR A 167 -26.05 17.19 -12.25
N GLY A 168 -26.17 15.90 -12.01
CA GLY A 168 -25.28 15.20 -11.08
C GLY A 168 -25.86 13.89 -10.58
N THR A 169 -25.04 13.16 -9.82
CA THR A 169 -25.43 11.91 -9.19
C THR A 169 -25.10 11.98 -7.70
N LYS A 170 -26.00 11.50 -6.87
CA LYS A 170 -25.83 11.44 -5.42
C LYS A 170 -26.17 10.04 -4.94
N VAL A 171 -25.23 9.38 -4.28
CA VAL A 171 -25.40 8.02 -3.75
C VAL A 171 -25.21 8.08 -2.24
N CYS A 172 -26.12 7.51 -1.47
CA CYS A 172 -25.98 7.37 -0.03
C CYS A 172 -26.13 5.90 0.33
N PHE A 173 -25.22 5.37 1.13
CA PHE A 173 -25.25 3.96 1.50
C PHE A 173 -24.87 3.73 2.96
N TYR A 174 -25.38 2.66 3.51
CA TYR A 174 -25.09 2.21 4.88
C TYR A 174 -24.58 0.76 4.80
N PRO A 175 -23.33 0.49 5.22
CA PRO A 175 -22.75 -0.85 5.08
C PRO A 175 -23.55 -1.91 5.86
N ASP A 176 -23.59 -3.13 5.33
CA ASP A 176 -24.30 -4.24 5.96
C ASP A 176 -23.52 -4.76 7.16
N THR A 177 -24.09 -4.61 8.36
CA THR A 177 -23.49 -5.04 9.62
C THR A 177 -23.34 -6.55 9.73
N SER A 178 -24.08 -7.33 8.93
CA SER A 178 -23.96 -8.79 8.91
C SER A 178 -22.75 -9.26 8.09
N ILE A 179 -22.14 -8.38 7.29
CA ILE A 179 -20.98 -8.70 6.43
C ILE A 179 -19.69 -8.13 7.02
N PHE A 180 -19.69 -6.84 7.40
CA PHE A 180 -18.49 -6.14 7.82
C PHE A 180 -18.26 -6.28 9.33
N LYS A 181 -17.02 -6.56 9.70
CA LYS A 181 -16.57 -6.66 11.10
C LYS A 181 -16.62 -5.31 11.81
N THR A 182 -16.49 -4.21 11.07
CA THR A 182 -16.62 -2.84 11.55
C THR A 182 -17.35 -2.03 10.47
N ILE A 183 -18.14 -1.06 10.90
CA ILE A 183 -18.80 -0.11 9.99
C ILE A 183 -18.36 1.34 10.26
N THR A 184 -17.30 1.52 11.04
CA THR A 184 -16.75 2.85 11.35
C THR A 184 -15.72 3.26 10.30
N PHE A 185 -16.05 4.29 9.53
CA PHE A 185 -15.15 4.88 8.53
C PHE A 185 -14.16 5.82 9.22
N GLU A 186 -12.89 5.71 8.86
CA GLU A 186 -11.84 6.59 9.38
C GLU A 186 -11.63 7.78 8.46
N TYR A 187 -11.77 8.98 9.02
CA TYR A 187 -11.66 10.23 8.28
C TYR A 187 -10.32 10.36 7.55
N ASP A 188 -9.21 10.11 8.26
CA ASP A 188 -7.87 10.32 7.72
C ASP A 188 -7.58 9.41 6.52
N ILE A 189 -8.08 8.17 6.53
CA ILE A 189 -7.90 7.23 5.41
C ILE A 189 -8.54 7.78 4.14
N ILE A 190 -9.79 8.21 4.26
CA ILE A 190 -10.53 8.75 3.12
C ILE A 190 -9.95 10.10 2.68
N SER A 191 -9.59 10.95 3.63
CA SER A 191 -9.00 12.26 3.37
C SER A 191 -7.73 12.15 2.51
N GLU A 192 -6.84 11.22 2.84
CA GLU A 192 -5.59 11.01 2.08
C GLU A 192 -5.87 10.57 0.64
N ARG A 193 -6.80 9.65 0.43
CA ARG A 193 -7.15 9.20 -0.93
C ARG A 193 -7.81 10.34 -1.73
N LEU A 194 -8.69 11.11 -1.12
CA LEU A 194 -9.35 12.23 -1.81
C LEU A 194 -8.35 13.33 -2.19
N ARG A 195 -7.37 13.60 -1.31
CA ARG A 195 -6.28 14.54 -1.62
C ARG A 195 -5.48 14.07 -2.83
N GLU A 196 -5.11 12.80 -2.84
CA GLU A 196 -4.38 12.17 -3.96
C GLU A 196 -5.16 12.32 -5.28
N LEU A 197 -6.47 12.03 -5.26
CA LEU A 197 -7.33 12.17 -6.44
C LEU A 197 -7.43 13.62 -6.92
N ALA A 198 -7.44 14.58 -5.99
CA ALA A 198 -7.46 16.01 -6.34
C ALA A 198 -6.16 16.45 -7.02
N TYR A 199 -5.00 15.95 -6.57
CA TYR A 199 -3.73 16.21 -7.24
C TYR A 199 -3.69 15.61 -8.65
N LEU A 200 -4.25 14.40 -8.81
CA LEU A 200 -4.24 13.69 -10.09
C LEU A 200 -5.19 14.31 -11.12
N ASN A 201 -6.16 15.10 -10.67
CA ASN A 201 -7.17 15.73 -11.51
C ASN A 201 -7.16 17.24 -11.30
N SER A 202 -6.19 17.90 -11.95
CA SER A 202 -5.96 19.35 -11.80
C SER A 202 -7.27 20.14 -11.94
N GLY A 203 -7.56 20.98 -10.96
CA GLY A 203 -8.74 21.84 -10.95
C GLY A 203 -10.01 21.22 -10.44
N LEU A 204 -10.06 19.89 -10.25
CA LEU A 204 -11.19 19.21 -9.64
C LEU A 204 -11.24 19.55 -8.15
N GLU A 205 -12.41 19.95 -7.66
CA GLU A 205 -12.63 20.20 -6.23
C GLU A 205 -13.23 18.95 -5.60
N ILE A 206 -12.60 18.46 -4.52
CA ILE A 206 -13.12 17.32 -3.75
C ILE A 206 -13.25 17.79 -2.29
N VAL A 207 -14.45 17.66 -1.75
CA VAL A 207 -14.77 18.10 -0.38
C VAL A 207 -15.11 16.85 0.44
N LEU A 208 -14.52 16.75 1.63
CA LEU A 208 -14.85 15.72 2.62
C LEU A 208 -15.41 16.39 3.86
N LYS A 209 -16.62 15.98 4.28
CA LYS A 209 -17.28 16.49 5.47
C LYS A 209 -17.55 15.34 6.43
N ASP A 210 -17.21 15.54 7.70
CA ASP A 210 -17.57 14.61 8.78
C ASP A 210 -18.64 15.27 9.66
N GLU A 211 -19.86 14.78 9.54
CA GLU A 211 -21.01 15.28 10.30
C GLU A 211 -21.40 14.36 11.45
N ARG A 212 -20.57 13.34 11.75
CA ARG A 212 -20.85 12.37 12.82
C ARG A 212 -20.75 12.96 14.22
N HIS A 213 -19.99 14.04 14.36
CA HIS A 213 -19.74 14.74 15.64
C HIS A 213 -20.22 16.17 15.57
N ASP A 214 -20.65 16.72 16.71
CA ASP A 214 -21.23 18.06 16.77
C ASP A 214 -20.28 19.17 16.28
N GLU A 215 -18.98 19.02 16.52
CA GLU A 215 -17.99 20.00 16.08
C GLU A 215 -17.75 19.95 14.57
N GLY A 216 -18.00 18.81 13.95
CA GLY A 216 -17.81 18.62 12.52
C GLY A 216 -16.35 18.79 12.09
N GLN A 217 -16.05 18.34 10.87
CA GLN A 217 -14.74 18.53 10.23
C GLN A 217 -14.99 18.62 8.73
N THR A 218 -14.32 19.57 8.06
CA THR A 218 -14.44 19.72 6.61
C THR A 218 -13.06 19.99 6.03
N ASP A 219 -12.69 19.24 4.98
CA ASP A 219 -11.52 19.50 4.17
C ASP A 219 -11.94 19.66 2.72
N SER A 220 -11.34 20.62 2.04
CA SER A 220 -11.54 20.86 0.61
C SER A 220 -10.20 20.75 -0.10
N PHE A 221 -10.15 19.92 -1.13
CA PHE A 221 -8.94 19.68 -1.92
C PHE A 221 -9.17 20.18 -3.36
N LYS A 222 -8.36 21.12 -3.78
CA LYS A 222 -8.38 21.64 -5.15
C LYS A 222 -6.97 22.14 -5.48
N PHE A 223 -6.32 21.52 -6.45
CA PHE A 223 -4.93 21.82 -6.78
C PHE A 223 -4.80 22.17 -8.26
N LYS A 224 -4.63 23.45 -8.55
CA LYS A 224 -4.48 23.96 -9.92
C LYS A 224 -3.18 23.49 -10.57
N GLY A 225 -2.14 23.33 -9.77
CA GLY A 225 -0.84 22.84 -10.23
C GLY A 225 -0.75 21.34 -10.46
N GLY A 226 -1.78 20.57 -10.06
CA GLY A 226 -1.87 19.15 -10.33
C GLY A 226 -0.70 18.35 -9.79
N LEU A 227 -0.03 17.57 -10.66
CA LEU A 227 1.10 16.73 -10.26
C LEU A 227 2.30 17.54 -9.75
N SER A 228 2.49 18.77 -10.22
CA SER A 228 3.53 19.66 -9.71
C SER A 228 3.31 19.97 -8.23
N ASP A 229 2.06 20.26 -7.85
CA ASP A 229 1.68 20.48 -6.45
C ASP A 229 1.83 19.18 -5.63
N PHE A 230 1.53 18.05 -6.24
CA PHE A 230 1.67 16.72 -5.58
C PHE A 230 3.14 16.44 -5.23
N VAL A 231 4.06 16.70 -6.19
CA VAL A 231 5.50 16.55 -5.96
C VAL A 231 5.94 17.45 -4.79
N LYS A 232 5.50 18.71 -4.78
CA LYS A 232 5.85 19.66 -3.71
C LYS A 232 5.33 19.22 -2.35
N TYR A 233 4.14 18.61 -2.31
CA TYR A 233 3.56 18.03 -1.09
C TYR A 233 4.41 16.85 -0.60
N LEU A 234 4.80 15.96 -1.49
CA LEU A 234 5.57 14.75 -1.15
C LEU A 234 7.01 15.06 -0.73
N ASP A 235 7.63 16.08 -1.32
CA ASP A 235 9.06 16.36 -1.09
C ASP A 235 9.32 17.58 -0.20
N GLU A 236 8.31 18.13 0.46
CA GLU A 236 8.45 19.36 1.26
C GLU A 236 9.54 19.27 2.33
N ASN A 237 9.82 18.07 2.83
CA ASN A 237 10.81 17.81 3.87
C ASN A 237 12.11 17.19 3.35
N ASN A 238 12.30 17.16 2.03
CA ASN A 238 13.47 16.55 1.36
C ASN A 238 14.58 17.52 1.03
N ASN A 239 14.47 18.79 1.40
CA ASN A 239 15.42 19.84 1.03
C ASN A 239 15.67 19.82 -0.49
N PRO A 240 14.71 20.30 -1.30
CA PRO A 240 14.84 20.22 -2.75
C PRO A 240 16.12 20.84 -3.26
N LEU A 241 16.77 20.21 -4.23
CA LEU A 241 17.98 20.72 -4.88
C LEU A 241 17.67 21.88 -5.82
N HIS A 242 16.42 21.96 -6.25
CA HIS A 242 15.94 23.01 -7.17
C HIS A 242 14.46 23.30 -6.87
N ASN A 243 14.07 24.55 -7.00
CA ASN A 243 12.71 24.95 -6.68
C ASN A 243 11.71 24.53 -7.75
N LYS A 244 12.10 24.64 -9.02
CA LYS A 244 11.23 24.38 -10.15
C LYS A 244 11.02 22.88 -10.35
N VAL A 245 9.77 22.43 -10.38
CA VAL A 245 9.42 21.04 -10.66
C VAL A 245 9.56 20.77 -12.16
N ILE A 246 10.21 19.67 -12.52
CA ILE A 246 10.32 19.23 -13.91
C ILE A 246 8.98 18.60 -14.28
N THR A 247 8.32 19.10 -15.32
CA THR A 247 7.02 18.59 -15.76
C THR A 247 7.10 18.17 -17.22
N VAL A 248 6.41 17.06 -17.52
CA VAL A 248 6.18 16.56 -18.86
C VAL A 248 4.67 16.35 -18.99
N ASN A 249 4.04 17.03 -19.92
CA ASN A 249 2.61 16.94 -20.14
C ASN A 249 2.34 16.74 -21.62
N LYS A 250 1.84 15.57 -21.99
CA LYS A 250 1.47 15.22 -23.36
C LYS A 250 0.00 14.79 -23.34
N GLU A 251 -0.89 15.76 -23.50
CA GLU A 251 -2.35 15.58 -23.44
C GLU A 251 -2.93 14.88 -24.66
N THR A 252 -2.22 14.95 -25.80
CA THR A 252 -2.68 14.40 -27.07
C THR A 252 -1.98 13.06 -27.36
N GLY A 253 -2.62 12.23 -28.17
CA GLY A 253 -2.11 10.91 -28.56
C GLY A 253 -2.92 9.79 -27.99
N GLU A 254 -2.51 8.56 -28.27
CA GLU A 254 -3.21 7.35 -27.82
C GLU A 254 -3.21 7.18 -26.31
N VAL A 255 -2.10 7.58 -25.69
CA VAL A 255 -1.93 7.49 -24.23
C VAL A 255 -1.47 8.85 -23.73
N PRO A 256 -2.37 9.68 -23.19
CA PRO A 256 -1.96 10.91 -22.53
C PRO A 256 -1.00 10.62 -21.36
N VAL A 257 0.11 11.35 -21.29
CA VAL A 257 1.16 11.17 -20.29
C VAL A 257 1.35 12.47 -19.53
N GLU A 258 1.32 12.41 -18.21
CA GLU A 258 1.58 13.54 -17.34
C GLU A 258 2.60 13.09 -16.29
N ILE A 259 3.70 13.82 -16.17
CA ILE A 259 4.79 13.47 -15.25
C ILE A 259 5.27 14.75 -14.57
N ALA A 260 5.57 14.61 -13.27
CA ALA A 260 6.24 15.68 -12.50
C ALA A 260 7.32 15.02 -11.65
N LEU A 261 8.46 15.68 -11.55
CA LEU A 261 9.57 15.18 -10.74
C LEU A 261 10.43 16.31 -10.20
N ARG A 262 11.07 16.06 -9.06
CA ARG A 262 12.02 16.99 -8.43
C ARG A 262 13.01 16.18 -7.59
N TYR A 263 14.22 16.67 -7.48
CA TYR A 263 15.29 16.04 -6.71
C TYR A 263 15.44 16.75 -5.37
N GLY A 264 15.65 15.95 -4.34
CA GLY A 264 15.92 16.41 -3.00
C GLY A 264 17.24 15.88 -2.48
N ASN A 265 17.63 16.37 -1.30
CA ASN A 265 18.90 15.98 -0.67
C ASN A 265 18.71 14.77 0.25
N THR A 266 18.15 13.70 -0.32
CA THR A 266 17.90 12.41 0.38
C THR A 266 18.55 11.29 -0.43
N TYR A 267 18.58 10.08 0.15
CA TYR A 267 19.20 8.91 -0.48
C TYR A 267 18.19 7.91 -1.05
N ASN A 268 16.92 8.14 -0.79
CA ASN A 268 15.85 7.24 -1.23
C ASN A 268 15.04 7.92 -2.33
N ASP A 269 14.41 7.12 -3.18
CA ASP A 269 13.46 7.64 -4.16
C ASP A 269 12.03 7.49 -3.63
N ASN A 270 11.13 8.26 -4.23
CA ASN A 270 9.70 8.15 -4.00
C ASN A 270 9.03 8.34 -5.36
N ILE A 271 8.78 7.22 -6.04
CA ILE A 271 8.21 7.22 -7.39
C ILE A 271 6.81 6.60 -7.31
N LEU A 272 5.80 7.41 -7.61
CA LEU A 272 4.41 6.97 -7.62
C LEU A 272 3.93 6.86 -9.06
N THR A 273 3.22 5.78 -9.37
CA THR A 273 2.69 5.52 -10.71
C THR A 273 1.19 5.30 -10.68
N PHE A 274 0.52 5.87 -11.68
CA PHE A 274 -0.93 5.83 -11.78
C PHE A 274 -1.37 5.53 -13.20
N VAL A 275 -2.43 4.72 -13.31
CA VAL A 275 -3.11 4.43 -14.57
C VAL A 275 -4.60 4.73 -14.35
N ASN A 276 -5.15 5.68 -15.10
CA ASN A 276 -6.56 6.08 -14.96
C ASN A 276 -6.90 6.41 -13.50
N ASN A 277 -5.97 7.10 -12.82
CA ASN A 277 -6.05 7.50 -11.40
C ASN A 277 -5.94 6.35 -10.40
N ILE A 278 -5.65 5.13 -10.86
CA ILE A 278 -5.40 3.96 -10.00
C ILE A 278 -3.90 3.90 -9.69
N ASN A 279 -3.56 3.83 -8.41
CA ASN A 279 -2.16 3.69 -7.98
C ASN A 279 -1.65 2.29 -8.30
N THR A 280 -0.72 2.19 -9.24
CA THR A 280 -0.08 0.93 -9.61
C THR A 280 1.15 0.72 -8.72
N ILE A 281 0.93 0.21 -7.51
CA ILE A 281 1.96 0.08 -6.47
C ILE A 281 3.16 -0.74 -6.96
N GLU A 282 2.93 -1.74 -7.79
CA GLU A 282 4.00 -2.59 -8.35
C GLU A 282 4.56 -2.05 -9.68
N GLY A 283 4.12 -0.87 -10.11
CA GLY A 283 4.62 -0.23 -11.33
C GLY A 283 4.04 -0.82 -12.60
N GLY A 284 4.89 -1.14 -13.53
CA GLY A 284 4.50 -1.67 -14.84
C GLY A 284 5.23 -0.99 -15.98
N THR A 285 4.66 -1.11 -17.19
CA THR A 285 5.30 -0.63 -18.42
C THR A 285 5.51 0.88 -18.46
N HIS A 286 4.63 1.66 -17.83
CA HIS A 286 4.78 3.13 -17.75
C HIS A 286 5.97 3.50 -16.86
N LEU A 287 6.19 2.79 -15.76
CA LEU A 287 7.36 2.99 -14.89
C LEU A 287 8.65 2.61 -15.63
N SER A 288 8.65 1.48 -16.34
CA SER A 288 9.80 1.02 -17.12
C SER A 288 10.18 2.05 -18.20
N GLY A 289 9.20 2.60 -18.89
CA GLY A 289 9.41 3.65 -19.89
C GLY A 289 9.99 4.91 -19.27
N PHE A 290 9.48 5.33 -18.11
CA PHE A 290 9.99 6.48 -17.38
C PHE A 290 11.45 6.27 -16.96
N ARG A 291 11.77 5.13 -16.34
CA ARG A 291 13.13 4.83 -15.86
C ARG A 291 14.15 4.82 -16.99
N SER A 292 13.80 4.16 -18.09
CA SER A 292 14.65 4.07 -19.29
C SER A 292 14.94 5.45 -19.87
N ALA A 293 13.90 6.24 -20.06
CA ALA A 293 14.02 7.59 -20.66
C ALA A 293 14.76 8.55 -19.72
N LEU A 294 14.52 8.47 -18.41
CA LEU A 294 15.20 9.30 -17.41
C LEU A 294 16.72 9.09 -17.50
N THR A 295 17.15 7.84 -17.47
CA THR A 295 18.57 7.46 -17.54
C THR A 295 19.20 7.96 -18.84
N ARG A 296 18.56 7.68 -19.97
CA ARG A 296 19.08 8.02 -21.28
C ARG A 296 19.14 9.54 -21.49
N SER A 297 18.10 10.27 -21.11
CA SER A 297 18.06 11.73 -21.26
C SER A 297 19.10 12.43 -20.38
N MET A 298 19.25 11.99 -19.14
CA MET A 298 20.24 12.56 -18.21
C MET A 298 21.67 12.31 -18.69
N ASN A 299 21.97 11.08 -19.13
CA ASN A 299 23.30 10.72 -19.66
C ASN A 299 23.60 11.51 -20.92
N ASN A 300 22.65 11.64 -21.83
CA ASN A 300 22.84 12.43 -23.08
C ASN A 300 23.09 13.91 -22.78
N HIS A 301 22.33 14.47 -21.83
CA HIS A 301 22.52 15.85 -21.41
C HIS A 301 23.91 16.04 -20.77
N ALA A 302 24.32 15.13 -19.90
CA ALA A 302 25.62 15.18 -19.22
C ALA A 302 26.78 15.10 -20.23
N ALA A 303 26.68 14.20 -21.22
CA ALA A 303 27.69 14.02 -22.27
C ALA A 303 27.80 15.27 -23.18
N LYS A 304 26.66 15.77 -23.62
CA LYS A 304 26.58 16.94 -24.50
C LYS A 304 27.21 18.22 -23.88
N ASN A 305 27.06 18.35 -22.55
CA ASN A 305 27.51 19.55 -21.82
C ASN A 305 28.77 19.31 -20.99
N ASN A 306 29.44 18.16 -21.14
CA ASN A 306 30.67 17.79 -20.44
C ASN A 306 30.56 17.95 -18.92
N LEU A 307 29.44 17.49 -18.35
CA LEU A 307 29.14 17.62 -16.91
C LEU A 307 29.79 16.55 -16.06
N ILE A 308 30.21 15.42 -16.64
CA ILE A 308 30.85 14.32 -15.93
C ILE A 308 32.36 14.54 -15.92
N LYS A 309 32.90 14.94 -14.76
CA LYS A 309 34.34 15.13 -14.55
C LYS A 309 34.90 13.96 -13.76
N ALA A 310 35.52 13.02 -14.45
CA ALA A 310 36.18 11.86 -13.84
C ALA A 310 37.58 12.24 -13.35
N LYS A 311 37.97 11.73 -12.19
CA LYS A 311 39.36 11.80 -11.71
C LYS A 311 40.21 10.84 -12.56
N LYS A 312 41.54 11.10 -12.60
CA LYS A 312 42.47 10.26 -13.35
C LYS A 312 42.29 8.77 -12.95
N ASN A 313 42.10 7.92 -13.95
CA ASN A 313 41.88 6.49 -13.81
C ASN A 313 40.50 6.10 -13.23
N GLU A 314 39.54 7.01 -13.18
CA GLU A 314 38.17 6.75 -12.71
C GLU A 314 37.25 6.59 -13.93
N LYS A 315 36.64 5.42 -14.07
CA LYS A 315 35.57 5.18 -15.05
C LYS A 315 34.23 5.40 -14.32
N ILE A 316 33.55 6.47 -14.63
CA ILE A 316 32.23 6.77 -14.07
C ILE A 316 31.17 6.46 -15.11
N ASN A 317 30.32 5.49 -14.80
CA ASN A 317 29.14 5.15 -15.60
C ASN A 317 27.91 5.36 -14.76
N LEU A 318 27.09 6.36 -15.12
CA LEU A 318 25.87 6.69 -14.41
C LEU A 318 24.76 5.75 -14.83
N SER A 319 24.20 5.02 -13.86
CA SER A 319 23.11 4.07 -14.05
C SER A 319 21.77 4.68 -13.67
N GLY A 320 20.69 3.98 -13.96
CA GLY A 320 19.35 4.38 -13.55
C GLY A 320 19.22 4.53 -12.04
N GLU A 321 19.86 3.66 -11.28
CA GLU A 321 19.89 3.72 -9.82
C GLU A 321 20.47 5.06 -9.32
N ASP A 322 21.51 5.56 -9.98
CA ASP A 322 22.15 6.84 -9.60
C ASP A 322 21.19 8.01 -9.82
N PHE A 323 20.39 7.98 -10.89
CA PHE A 323 19.43 9.04 -11.22
C PHE A 323 18.13 8.94 -10.38
N ARG A 324 17.93 7.87 -9.65
CA ARG A 324 16.78 7.75 -8.75
C ARG A 324 17.07 8.22 -7.33
N GLU A 325 18.34 8.33 -6.93
CA GLU A 325 18.68 8.79 -5.58
C GLU A 325 18.18 10.23 -5.35
N GLY A 326 17.33 10.39 -4.33
CA GLY A 326 16.74 11.68 -3.98
C GLY A 326 15.59 12.12 -4.87
N LEU A 327 15.12 11.25 -5.77
CA LEU A 327 14.06 11.57 -6.74
C LEU A 327 12.69 11.42 -6.12
N THR A 328 11.85 12.45 -6.26
CA THR A 328 10.40 12.36 -6.07
C THR A 328 9.76 12.53 -7.45
N ALA A 329 9.01 11.53 -7.89
CA ALA A 329 8.42 11.56 -9.24
C ALA A 329 7.02 10.96 -9.21
N ILE A 330 6.14 11.49 -10.05
CA ILE A 330 4.79 10.97 -10.22
C ILE A 330 4.57 10.79 -11.73
N ILE A 331 4.17 9.59 -12.11
CA ILE A 331 3.86 9.23 -13.48
C ILE A 331 2.38 8.90 -13.54
N SER A 332 1.62 9.62 -14.35
CA SER A 332 0.19 9.40 -14.56
C SER A 332 -0.09 9.22 -16.04
N VAL A 333 -0.64 8.07 -16.41
CA VAL A 333 -1.04 7.77 -17.79
C VAL A 333 -2.52 7.49 -17.83
N LYS A 334 -3.12 7.78 -18.99
CA LYS A 334 -4.52 7.48 -19.26
C LYS A 334 -4.58 6.50 -20.43
N VAL A 335 -5.03 5.28 -20.15
CA VAL A 335 -5.03 4.17 -21.09
C VAL A 335 -6.48 3.74 -21.33
N ALA A 336 -6.90 3.68 -22.60
CA ALA A 336 -8.26 3.32 -22.96
C ALA A 336 -8.61 1.88 -22.55
N GLU A 337 -7.66 0.97 -22.76
CA GLU A 337 -7.85 -0.46 -22.43
C GLU A 337 -6.64 -0.96 -21.61
N PRO A 338 -6.55 -0.59 -20.33
CA PRO A 338 -5.41 -1.03 -19.53
C PRO A 338 -5.48 -2.54 -19.25
N GLN A 339 -4.30 -3.18 -19.36
CA GLN A 339 -4.12 -4.59 -19.07
C GLN A 339 -3.30 -4.67 -17.80
N PHE A 340 -3.92 -5.10 -16.72
CA PHE A 340 -3.23 -5.24 -15.42
C PHE A 340 -2.81 -6.70 -15.21
N GLU A 341 -1.65 -6.88 -14.60
CA GLU A 341 -1.23 -8.18 -14.13
C GLU A 341 -1.98 -8.47 -12.83
N GLY A 342 -3.03 -9.28 -12.91
CA GLY A 342 -3.86 -9.65 -11.77
C GLY A 342 -5.08 -8.74 -11.53
N GLN A 343 -5.98 -9.19 -10.68
CA GLN A 343 -7.24 -8.50 -10.36
C GLN A 343 -7.04 -7.26 -9.49
N THR A 344 -5.93 -7.15 -8.81
CA THR A 344 -5.66 -6.06 -7.86
C THR A 344 -5.29 -4.74 -8.55
N LYS A 345 -5.06 -4.76 -9.87
CA LYS A 345 -4.71 -3.56 -10.67
C LYS A 345 -3.44 -2.86 -10.17
N THR A 346 -2.51 -3.62 -9.62
CA THR A 346 -1.29 -3.07 -9.02
C THR A 346 -0.13 -2.91 -10.00
N LYS A 347 -0.22 -3.55 -11.17
CA LYS A 347 0.87 -3.53 -12.16
C LYS A 347 0.32 -3.47 -13.59
N LEU A 348 0.75 -2.47 -14.35
CA LEU A 348 0.33 -2.29 -15.75
C LEU A 348 1.17 -3.16 -16.69
N GLY A 349 0.50 -3.90 -17.59
CA GLY A 349 1.14 -4.82 -18.51
C GLY A 349 1.17 -4.40 -19.98
N ASN A 350 0.50 -3.32 -20.38
CA ASN A 350 0.43 -2.87 -21.78
C ASN A 350 1.82 -2.56 -22.34
N GLY A 351 2.29 -3.37 -23.31
CA GLY A 351 3.64 -3.22 -23.89
C GLY A 351 3.86 -1.91 -24.64
N ASP A 352 2.85 -1.43 -25.35
CA ASP A 352 2.91 -0.18 -26.14
C ASP A 352 3.09 1.06 -25.27
N VAL A 353 2.61 1.04 -24.04
CA VAL A 353 2.70 2.18 -23.10
C VAL A 353 4.17 2.49 -22.78
N LYS A 354 5.03 1.49 -22.68
CA LYS A 354 6.45 1.68 -22.38
C LYS A 354 7.10 2.64 -23.38
N GLY A 355 6.92 2.38 -24.68
CA GLY A 355 7.50 3.22 -25.76
C GLY A 355 6.95 4.63 -25.77
N ILE A 356 5.64 4.77 -25.53
CA ILE A 356 4.95 6.08 -25.52
C ILE A 356 5.48 6.94 -24.36
N VAL A 357 5.58 6.38 -23.17
CA VAL A 357 6.10 7.09 -21.99
C VAL A 357 7.58 7.41 -22.19
N ASP A 358 8.37 6.46 -22.67
CA ASP A 358 9.81 6.64 -22.93
C ASP A 358 10.03 7.86 -23.82
N LYS A 359 9.32 7.94 -24.94
CA LYS A 359 9.47 9.07 -25.89
C LYS A 359 9.07 10.40 -25.27
N ALA A 360 7.93 10.44 -24.57
CA ALA A 360 7.43 11.66 -23.94
C ALA A 360 8.42 12.17 -22.87
N VAL A 361 8.92 11.28 -22.04
CA VAL A 361 9.86 11.61 -20.95
C VAL A 361 11.21 12.07 -21.53
N TYR A 362 11.74 11.32 -22.48
CA TYR A 362 13.04 11.65 -23.09
C TYR A 362 13.02 13.07 -23.68
N GLU A 363 12.03 13.36 -24.53
CA GLU A 363 11.90 14.69 -25.17
C GLU A 363 11.64 15.78 -24.13
N GLY A 364 10.74 15.55 -23.19
CA GLY A 364 10.35 16.54 -22.18
C GLY A 364 11.47 16.88 -21.22
N ILE A 365 12.24 15.90 -20.77
CA ILE A 365 13.36 16.11 -19.84
C ILE A 365 14.50 16.85 -20.56
N LEU A 366 14.85 16.46 -21.79
CA LEU A 366 15.89 17.15 -22.56
C LEU A 366 15.52 18.62 -22.76
N ASP A 367 14.29 18.92 -23.15
CA ASP A 367 13.83 20.30 -23.34
C ASP A 367 13.95 21.10 -22.03
N PHE A 368 13.55 20.52 -20.92
CA PHE A 368 13.61 21.18 -19.61
C PHE A 368 15.06 21.46 -19.22
N LEU A 369 15.96 20.49 -19.40
CA LEU A 369 17.38 20.64 -19.01
C LEU A 369 18.09 21.69 -19.88
N GLU A 370 17.74 21.77 -21.16
CA GLU A 370 18.29 22.82 -22.06
C GLU A 370 17.86 24.21 -21.61
N GLN A 371 16.62 24.35 -21.13
CA GLN A 371 16.09 25.62 -20.64
C GLN A 371 16.58 25.98 -19.24
N ASN A 372 17.03 24.98 -18.48
CA ASN A 372 17.41 25.11 -17.06
C ASN A 372 18.76 24.42 -16.79
N PRO A 373 19.86 24.92 -17.39
CA PRO A 373 21.16 24.24 -17.29
C PRO A 373 21.74 24.13 -15.89
N SER A 374 21.46 25.08 -15.00
CA SER A 374 21.95 25.03 -13.61
C SER A 374 21.28 23.88 -12.85
N ILE A 375 20.00 23.62 -13.12
CA ILE A 375 19.25 22.48 -12.51
C ILE A 375 19.86 21.17 -13.01
N GLY A 376 20.11 21.04 -14.30
CA GLY A 376 20.76 19.88 -14.91
C GLY A 376 22.11 19.57 -14.26
N ARG A 377 22.91 20.61 -14.04
CA ARG A 377 24.23 20.46 -13.39
C ARG A 377 24.10 19.91 -11.98
N ARG A 378 23.18 20.43 -11.18
CA ARG A 378 22.95 19.96 -9.80
C ARG A 378 22.51 18.49 -9.77
N ILE A 379 21.61 18.10 -10.67
CA ILE A 379 21.12 16.72 -10.77
C ILE A 379 22.26 15.76 -11.12
N ILE A 380 23.09 16.12 -12.11
CA ILE A 380 24.24 15.30 -12.52
C ILE A 380 25.27 15.20 -11.37
N GLU A 381 25.54 16.28 -10.65
CA GLU A 381 26.44 16.26 -9.50
C GLU A 381 25.95 15.28 -8.42
N LYS A 382 24.66 15.27 -8.14
CA LYS A 382 24.07 14.32 -7.20
C LYS A 382 24.19 12.87 -7.70
N ALA A 383 23.95 12.65 -8.99
CA ALA A 383 24.09 11.32 -9.60
C ALA A 383 25.53 10.81 -9.53
N LEU A 384 26.51 11.69 -9.68
CA LEU A 384 27.93 11.34 -9.55
C LEU A 384 28.27 10.88 -8.13
N LEU A 385 27.75 11.57 -7.11
CA LEU A 385 27.93 11.19 -5.71
C LEU A 385 27.27 9.82 -5.45
N ALA A 386 26.09 9.59 -6.01
CA ALA A 386 25.38 8.31 -5.92
C ALA A 386 26.17 7.17 -6.58
N ALA A 387 26.78 7.42 -7.74
CA ALA A 387 27.60 6.43 -8.46
C ALA A 387 28.84 6.02 -7.64
N ARG A 388 29.46 6.97 -6.98
CA ARG A 388 30.62 6.71 -6.09
C ARG A 388 30.20 5.85 -4.89
N SER A 389 29.07 6.18 -4.27
CA SER A 389 28.50 5.39 -3.16
C SER A 389 28.14 3.98 -3.61
N ARG A 390 27.56 3.83 -4.80
CA ARG A 390 27.18 2.53 -5.37
C ARG A 390 28.41 1.66 -5.64
N SER A 391 29.48 2.24 -6.10
CA SER A 391 30.75 1.53 -6.31
C SER A 391 31.28 0.99 -5.00
N ALA A 392 31.26 1.80 -3.93
CA ALA A 392 31.67 1.37 -2.59
C ALA A 392 30.77 0.25 -2.05
N ALA A 393 29.46 0.36 -2.28
CA ALA A 393 28.46 -0.66 -1.88
C ALA A 393 28.67 -1.98 -2.62
N ARG A 394 29.02 -1.92 -3.90
CA ARG A 394 29.33 -3.12 -4.70
C ARG A 394 30.51 -3.89 -4.11
N LYS A 395 31.58 -3.17 -3.74
CA LYS A 395 32.75 -3.75 -3.09
C LYS A 395 32.37 -4.40 -1.76
N ALA A 396 31.51 -3.75 -0.97
CA ALA A 396 31.04 -4.29 0.31
C ALA A 396 30.22 -5.57 0.12
N ARG A 397 29.31 -5.61 -0.86
CA ARG A 397 28.51 -6.80 -1.19
C ARG A 397 29.39 -7.98 -1.61
N GLU A 398 30.40 -7.69 -2.42
CA GLU A 398 31.34 -8.71 -2.88
C GLU A 398 32.13 -9.30 -1.72
N LEU A 399 32.57 -8.47 -0.78
CA LEU A 399 33.26 -8.94 0.44
C LEU A 399 32.37 -9.84 1.29
N ILE A 400 31.09 -9.49 1.46
CA ILE A 400 30.10 -10.30 2.19
C ILE A 400 29.99 -11.67 1.49
N ARG A 401 29.84 -11.68 0.16
CA ARG A 401 29.70 -12.90 -0.63
C ARG A 401 30.96 -13.79 -0.52
N ARG A 402 32.15 -13.18 -0.59
CA ARG A 402 33.42 -13.90 -0.47
C ARG A 402 33.59 -14.54 0.91
N LYS A 403 33.26 -13.81 1.98
CA LYS A 403 33.30 -14.34 3.36
C LYS A 403 32.36 -15.54 3.50
N SER A 404 31.17 -15.48 2.90
CA SER A 404 30.21 -16.58 2.91
C SER A 404 30.74 -17.80 2.16
N ALA A 405 31.36 -17.59 1.01
CA ALA A 405 31.89 -18.68 0.16
C ALA A 405 33.09 -19.38 0.76
N LEU A 406 33.95 -18.64 1.48
CA LEU A 406 35.20 -19.17 2.03
C LEU A 406 35.02 -19.85 3.39
N GLY A 407 33.96 -19.55 4.11
CA GLY A 407 33.72 -20.01 5.47
C GLY A 407 33.06 -21.37 5.67
N GLY A 408 32.74 -22.09 4.61
CA GLY A 408 32.10 -23.41 4.71
C GLY A 408 30.66 -23.41 5.22
N SER A 409 30.21 -22.30 5.80
CA SER A 409 28.84 -22.04 6.21
C SER A 409 28.51 -20.62 5.74
N SER A 410 27.65 -20.50 4.80
CA SER A 410 27.25 -19.19 4.25
C SER A 410 26.35 -18.39 5.19
N LEU A 411 25.90 -19.01 6.28
CA LEU A 411 24.93 -18.42 7.17
C LEU A 411 25.59 -17.70 8.37
N PRO A 412 24.95 -16.65 8.93
CA PRO A 412 25.51 -15.98 10.10
C PRO A 412 25.67 -16.94 11.29
N GLY A 413 26.76 -16.82 12.03
CA GLY A 413 27.04 -17.67 13.20
C GLY A 413 25.97 -17.59 14.29
N LYS A 414 25.28 -16.48 14.39
CA LYS A 414 24.22 -16.27 15.38
C LYS A 414 22.84 -16.78 14.92
N LEU A 415 22.71 -17.20 13.67
CA LEU A 415 21.46 -17.76 13.14
C LEU A 415 21.26 -19.18 13.66
N SER A 416 20.11 -19.42 14.29
CA SER A 416 19.68 -20.80 14.64
C SER A 416 18.76 -21.27 13.50
N ASP A 417 19.35 -21.93 12.49
CA ASP A 417 18.65 -22.32 11.28
C ASP A 417 17.65 -23.48 11.52
N CYS A 418 16.72 -23.67 10.61
CA CYS A 418 15.78 -24.80 10.58
C CYS A 418 16.28 -25.90 9.66
N SER A 419 15.78 -27.12 9.84
CA SER A 419 16.26 -28.28 9.07
C SER A 419 15.57 -28.46 7.72
N ASN A 420 14.32 -27.99 7.57
CA ASN A 420 13.60 -28.06 6.30
C ASN A 420 14.23 -27.08 5.29
N ARG A 421 14.33 -27.49 4.04
CA ARG A 421 14.93 -26.68 2.97
C ARG A 421 13.91 -26.15 1.96
N ASP A 422 12.63 -26.50 2.11
CA ASP A 422 11.55 -25.96 1.28
C ASP A 422 11.07 -24.62 1.89
N PRO A 423 11.34 -23.48 1.23
CA PRO A 423 11.02 -22.17 1.79
C PRO A 423 9.53 -21.96 2.12
N VAL A 424 8.65 -22.64 1.42
CA VAL A 424 7.20 -22.54 1.60
C VAL A 424 6.81 -22.89 3.04
N PHE A 425 7.52 -23.82 3.67
CA PHE A 425 7.26 -24.29 5.03
C PHE A 425 8.16 -23.62 6.08
N CYS A 426 9.12 -22.78 5.64
CA CYS A 426 10.13 -22.21 6.54
C CYS A 426 9.78 -20.78 6.95
N GLU A 427 10.09 -20.46 8.19
CA GLU A 427 9.85 -19.16 8.81
C GLU A 427 11.15 -18.65 9.42
N LEU A 428 11.44 -17.37 9.23
CA LEU A 428 12.58 -16.69 9.88
C LEU A 428 12.05 -15.66 10.88
N TYR A 429 12.39 -15.82 12.14
CA TYR A 429 12.08 -14.86 13.19
C TYR A 429 13.26 -13.91 13.38
N LEU A 430 13.03 -12.62 13.18
CA LEU A 430 13.96 -11.55 13.53
C LEU A 430 13.60 -11.11 14.95
N VAL A 431 14.47 -11.41 15.90
CA VAL A 431 14.17 -11.30 17.34
C VAL A 431 15.07 -10.26 17.99
N GLU A 432 14.49 -9.42 18.86
CA GLU A 432 15.23 -8.42 19.59
C GLU A 432 16.07 -9.04 20.72
N GLY A 433 17.40 -8.95 20.58
CA GLY A 433 18.36 -9.33 21.60
C GLY A 433 18.58 -10.83 21.79
N ASP A 434 19.63 -11.14 22.52
CA ASP A 434 20.05 -12.53 22.78
C ASP A 434 19.13 -13.26 23.76
N SER A 435 18.52 -12.55 24.71
CA SER A 435 17.62 -13.14 25.72
C SER A 435 16.38 -13.73 25.05
N ALA A 436 15.64 -12.88 24.31
CA ALA A 436 14.45 -13.32 23.56
C ALA A 436 14.84 -14.32 22.49
N GLY A 437 16.01 -14.13 21.84
CA GLY A 437 16.56 -15.07 20.87
C GLY A 437 16.81 -16.46 21.47
N GLY A 438 17.29 -16.52 22.71
CA GLY A 438 17.49 -17.76 23.45
C GLY A 438 16.18 -18.49 23.74
N SER A 439 15.19 -17.76 24.26
CA SER A 439 13.85 -18.33 24.52
C SER A 439 13.19 -18.83 23.24
N ALA A 440 13.26 -18.05 22.16
CA ALA A 440 12.73 -18.41 20.85
C ALA A 440 13.40 -19.66 20.28
N LYS A 441 14.74 -19.73 20.40
CA LYS A 441 15.53 -20.90 19.97
C LYS A 441 15.12 -22.18 20.66
N GLN A 442 14.84 -22.10 21.97
CA GLN A 442 14.42 -23.24 22.77
C GLN A 442 12.97 -23.63 22.50
N GLY A 443 12.08 -22.64 22.28
CA GLY A 443 10.64 -22.88 22.10
C GLY A 443 10.19 -23.22 20.70
N ARG A 444 11.00 -22.95 19.69
CA ARG A 444 10.64 -23.09 18.27
C ARG A 444 10.43 -24.53 17.78
N ASP A 445 9.76 -24.68 16.66
CA ASP A 445 9.83 -25.93 15.89
C ASP A 445 11.12 -25.87 15.04
N ARG A 446 12.08 -26.69 15.42
CA ARG A 446 13.43 -26.75 14.78
C ARG A 446 13.36 -27.17 13.32
N ARG A 447 12.28 -27.81 12.90
CA ARG A 447 12.13 -28.27 11.51
C ARG A 447 11.87 -27.08 10.58
N THR A 448 11.04 -26.13 10.98
CA THR A 448 10.52 -25.09 10.08
C THR A 448 10.83 -23.67 10.51
N GLN A 449 11.29 -23.46 11.74
CA GLN A 449 11.49 -22.10 12.27
C GLN A 449 12.98 -21.81 12.53
N ALA A 450 13.49 -20.74 11.89
CA ALA A 450 14.83 -20.24 12.09
C ALA A 450 14.75 -18.95 12.95
N ILE A 451 15.75 -18.73 13.82
CA ILE A 451 15.81 -17.58 14.71
C ILE A 451 17.09 -16.79 14.43
N LEU A 452 16.94 -15.50 14.16
CA LEU A 452 18.07 -14.57 14.03
C LEU A 452 17.93 -13.48 15.10
N PRO A 453 18.70 -13.53 16.18
CA PRO A 453 18.68 -12.46 17.17
C PRO A 453 19.44 -11.24 16.62
N LEU A 454 18.86 -10.06 16.81
CA LEU A 454 19.46 -8.79 16.40
C LEU A 454 19.96 -8.07 17.66
N ARG A 455 21.25 -7.75 17.70
CA ARG A 455 21.91 -7.14 18.85
C ARG A 455 21.90 -5.62 18.74
N GLY A 456 21.00 -4.99 19.46
CA GLY A 456 20.87 -3.55 19.48
C GLY A 456 20.08 -3.00 18.31
N LYS A 457 20.09 -1.70 18.17
CA LYS A 457 19.31 -0.99 17.16
C LYS A 457 19.94 -1.11 15.78
N VAL A 458 19.12 -1.49 14.81
CA VAL A 458 19.51 -1.57 13.40
C VAL A 458 19.70 -0.14 12.87
N ILE A 459 20.64 0.04 11.94
CA ILE A 459 20.89 1.33 11.32
C ILE A 459 19.62 1.85 10.61
N ASN A 460 19.37 3.16 10.71
CA ASN A 460 18.22 3.82 10.10
C ASN A 460 18.41 3.93 8.59
N SER A 461 17.69 3.11 7.83
CA SER A 461 17.78 3.02 6.37
C SER A 461 17.23 4.25 5.65
N GLU A 462 16.44 5.09 6.32
CA GLU A 462 15.96 6.35 5.74
C GLU A 462 17.09 7.38 5.60
N LYS A 463 18.04 7.37 6.54
CA LYS A 463 19.14 8.33 6.62
C LYS A 463 20.47 7.82 6.08
N ALA A 464 20.67 6.52 5.99
CA ALA A 464 21.96 5.93 5.67
C ALA A 464 22.16 5.74 4.18
N ARG A 465 23.38 6.05 3.71
CA ARG A 465 23.81 5.66 2.36
C ARG A 465 23.94 4.14 2.28
N ILE A 466 23.79 3.60 1.09
CA ILE A 466 23.78 2.16 0.86
C ILE A 466 25.09 1.47 1.28
N ASP A 467 26.23 2.11 1.07
CA ASP A 467 27.54 1.58 1.46
C ASP A 467 27.67 1.46 2.99
N LYS A 468 27.18 2.48 3.72
CA LYS A 468 27.17 2.48 5.19
C LYS A 468 26.19 1.44 5.72
N LEU A 469 25.04 1.31 5.08
CA LEU A 469 24.03 0.29 5.42
C LEU A 469 24.63 -1.12 5.32
N LEU A 470 25.33 -1.42 4.23
CA LEU A 470 25.94 -2.71 3.97
C LEU A 470 27.16 -3.01 4.89
N SER A 471 27.75 -2.00 5.51
CA SER A 471 28.82 -2.18 6.49
C SER A 471 28.28 -2.55 7.88
N ASN A 472 26.97 -2.41 8.11
CA ASN A 472 26.33 -2.73 9.39
C ASN A 472 26.19 -4.24 9.55
N ASN A 473 26.67 -4.79 10.67
CA ASN A 473 26.69 -6.24 10.93
C ASN A 473 25.30 -6.85 11.00
N GLU A 474 24.32 -6.14 11.56
CA GLU A 474 22.96 -6.65 11.67
C GLU A 474 22.28 -6.74 10.28
N VAL A 475 22.53 -5.74 9.43
CA VAL A 475 22.05 -5.74 8.04
C VAL A 475 22.68 -6.90 7.25
N GLN A 476 24.00 -7.08 7.38
CA GLN A 476 24.72 -8.19 6.75
C GLN A 476 24.13 -9.54 7.17
N SER A 477 23.86 -9.72 8.46
CA SER A 477 23.27 -10.94 9.00
C SER A 477 21.89 -11.21 8.42
N MET A 478 21.05 -10.17 8.31
CA MET A 478 19.71 -10.30 7.74
C MET A 478 19.77 -10.69 6.25
N ILE A 479 20.60 -10.01 5.47
CA ILE A 479 20.76 -10.28 4.04
C ILE A 479 21.21 -11.75 3.83
N THR A 480 22.18 -12.18 4.60
CA THR A 480 22.72 -13.55 4.52
C THR A 480 21.68 -14.59 4.95
N ALA A 481 20.95 -14.33 6.04
CA ALA A 481 19.92 -15.24 6.55
C ALA A 481 18.75 -15.41 5.57
N LEU A 482 18.37 -14.34 4.87
CA LEU A 482 17.30 -14.37 3.87
C LEU A 482 17.73 -15.14 2.62
N GLY A 483 19.02 -15.09 2.26
CA GLY A 483 19.59 -15.85 1.16
C GLY A 483 19.17 -15.42 -0.24
N ALA A 484 18.48 -14.30 -0.38
CA ALA A 484 17.89 -13.85 -1.64
C ALA A 484 18.70 -12.75 -2.37
N GLY A 485 19.86 -12.37 -1.81
CA GLY A 485 20.65 -11.26 -2.34
C GLY A 485 20.14 -9.92 -1.84
N PHE A 486 20.65 -8.82 -2.39
CA PHE A 486 20.32 -7.49 -1.92
C PHE A 486 20.47 -6.47 -3.05
N GLY A 487 19.44 -5.64 -3.21
CA GLY A 487 19.44 -4.60 -4.22
C GLY A 487 19.26 -5.20 -5.61
N GLY A 488 19.58 -4.46 -6.61
CA GLY A 488 19.50 -4.91 -7.99
C GLY A 488 19.85 -3.80 -8.94
N SER A 489 20.35 -4.14 -10.09
CA SER A 489 20.40 -3.24 -11.22
C SER A 489 19.04 -3.37 -11.91
N ASP A 490 18.27 -2.31 -11.88
CA ASP A 490 17.12 -2.17 -12.77
C ASP A 490 17.69 -1.85 -14.17
N ASP A 491 18.53 -2.73 -14.66
CA ASP A 491 19.00 -2.65 -16.03
C ASP A 491 17.81 -2.82 -16.96
N GLU A 492 17.80 -2.03 -18.00
CA GLU A 492 16.75 -2.01 -19.02
C GLU A 492 16.53 -3.42 -19.64
N SER A 493 17.53 -4.28 -19.55
CA SER A 493 17.48 -5.65 -20.04
C SER A 493 16.63 -6.58 -19.17
N GLY A 494 16.37 -6.18 -17.93
CA GLY A 494 15.65 -7.02 -16.96
C GLY A 494 16.49 -8.21 -16.46
N GLU A 495 17.76 -8.26 -16.84
CA GLU A 495 18.67 -9.32 -16.41
C GLU A 495 19.20 -9.03 -15.01
N LYS A 496 18.98 -9.97 -14.10
CA LYS A 496 19.51 -9.88 -12.74
C LYS A 496 20.96 -10.33 -12.71
N SER A 497 21.80 -9.50 -12.09
CA SER A 497 23.20 -9.87 -11.86
C SER A 497 23.32 -10.77 -10.64
N ALA A 498 24.42 -11.52 -10.57
CA ALA A 498 24.71 -12.35 -9.39
C ALA A 498 24.81 -11.46 -8.15
N GLY A 499 24.01 -11.76 -7.13
CA GLY A 499 23.94 -10.99 -5.88
C GLY A 499 22.78 -10.02 -5.79
N ASP A 500 22.07 -9.78 -6.89
CA ASP A 500 20.84 -8.99 -6.88
C ASP A 500 19.71 -9.73 -6.16
N PHE A 501 18.76 -8.99 -5.61
CA PHE A 501 17.63 -9.60 -4.91
C PHE A 501 16.79 -10.44 -5.87
N ASP A 502 16.52 -11.67 -5.44
CA ASP A 502 15.71 -12.64 -6.20
C ASP A 502 14.80 -13.36 -5.20
N SER A 503 13.51 -13.09 -5.28
CA SER A 503 12.51 -13.66 -4.36
C SER A 503 12.42 -15.18 -4.45
N GLU A 504 12.78 -15.77 -5.61
CA GLU A 504 12.80 -17.24 -5.78
C GLU A 504 13.87 -17.92 -4.92
N LYS A 505 14.89 -17.16 -4.50
CA LYS A 505 15.98 -17.65 -3.66
C LYS A 505 15.73 -17.42 -2.16
N LEU A 506 14.61 -16.82 -1.78
CA LEU A 506 14.25 -16.62 -0.36
C LEU A 506 14.21 -17.96 0.36
N ARG A 507 14.89 -18.04 1.49
CA ARG A 507 14.91 -19.22 2.37
C ARG A 507 13.68 -19.33 3.27
N UNK A 508 12.92 -18.40 3.53
CA UNK A 508 11.91 -18.30 4.30
C UNK A 508 10.89 -17.62 3.61
N HIS A 509 9.71 -18.21 3.48
CA HIS A 509 8.55 -17.50 2.90
C HIS A 509 7.70 -16.79 3.96
N LYS A 510 8.04 -16.90 5.24
CA LYS A 510 7.54 -16.00 6.27
C LYS A 510 8.75 -15.40 7.00
N ILE A 511 8.85 -14.09 6.96
CA ILE A 511 9.86 -13.32 7.67
C ILE A 511 9.08 -12.57 8.76
N ILE A 512 9.32 -12.92 10.02
CA ILE A 512 8.48 -12.48 11.13
C ILE A 512 9.32 -11.60 12.07
N ILE A 513 8.91 -10.33 12.21
CA ILE A 513 9.53 -9.40 13.15
C ILE A 513 8.88 -9.62 14.51
N MET A 514 9.69 -9.99 15.50
CA MET A 514 9.23 -10.27 16.86
C MET A 514 10.03 -9.40 17.84
N THR A 515 9.45 -8.28 18.25
CA THR A 515 10.07 -7.32 19.15
C THR A 515 9.27 -7.21 20.45
N ASP A 516 9.92 -6.72 21.49
CA ASP A 516 9.28 -6.49 22.79
C ASP A 516 8.13 -5.47 22.66
N ALA A 517 7.19 -5.53 23.60
CA ALA A 517 6.01 -4.64 23.62
C ALA A 517 6.31 -3.34 24.40
N ASP A 518 7.54 -2.84 24.31
CA ASP A 518 7.96 -1.60 24.94
C ASP A 518 8.38 -0.57 23.88
N VAL A 519 8.85 0.59 24.32
CA VAL A 519 9.23 1.70 23.43
C VAL A 519 10.45 1.35 22.58
N ASP A 520 11.41 0.61 23.12
CA ASP A 520 12.62 0.21 22.37
C ASP A 520 12.26 -0.84 21.32
N GLY A 521 11.40 -1.81 21.67
CA GLY A 521 10.92 -2.82 20.73
C GLY A 521 10.12 -2.19 19.58
N SER A 522 9.28 -1.19 19.88
CA SER A 522 8.55 -0.44 18.86
C SER A 522 9.52 0.32 17.93
N HIS A 523 10.59 0.88 18.47
CA HIS A 523 11.61 1.58 17.69
C HIS A 523 12.35 0.59 16.75
N ILE A 524 12.76 -0.57 17.29
CA ILE A 524 13.46 -1.60 16.51
C ILE A 524 12.53 -2.11 15.38
N ARG A 525 11.26 -2.35 15.70
CA ARG A 525 10.26 -2.75 14.69
C ARG A 525 10.16 -1.71 13.57
N THR A 526 10.12 -0.41 13.94
CA THR A 526 10.05 0.68 12.96
C THR A 526 11.31 0.74 12.09
N LEU A 527 12.49 0.54 12.68
CA LEU A 527 13.76 0.51 11.93
C LEU A 527 13.78 -0.66 10.94
N LEU A 528 13.29 -1.83 11.34
CA LEU A 528 13.20 -3.00 10.46
C LEU A 528 12.19 -2.78 9.33
N LEU A 529 11.03 -2.22 9.64
CA LEU A 529 10.02 -1.88 8.63
C LEU A 529 10.59 -0.87 7.63
N THR A 530 11.34 0.12 8.09
CA THR A 530 12.02 1.10 7.24
C THR A 530 13.01 0.41 6.31
N PHE A 531 13.82 -0.52 6.83
CA PHE A 531 14.79 -1.30 6.04
C PHE A 531 14.08 -2.07 4.93
N PHE A 532 13.05 -2.85 5.26
CA PHE A 532 12.33 -3.63 4.26
C PHE A 532 11.61 -2.74 3.26
N TYR A 533 10.95 -1.68 3.71
CA TYR A 533 10.23 -0.77 2.82
C TYR A 533 11.16 -0.07 1.83
N ARG A 534 12.31 0.41 2.30
CA ARG A 534 13.24 1.20 1.46
C ARG A 534 14.21 0.34 0.64
N LYS A 535 14.64 -0.81 1.17
CA LYS A 535 15.75 -1.57 0.58
C LYS A 535 15.39 -2.98 0.11
N MET A 536 14.27 -3.53 0.58
CA MET A 536 13.79 -4.86 0.19
C MET A 536 12.26 -4.87 0.05
N LYS A 537 11.73 -3.91 -0.68
CA LYS A 537 10.29 -3.73 -0.84
C LYS A 537 9.63 -4.99 -1.43
N GLU A 538 10.34 -5.74 -2.26
CA GLU A 538 9.86 -6.99 -2.86
C GLU A 538 9.44 -8.03 -1.80
N VAL A 539 10.05 -7.99 -0.61
CA VAL A 539 9.68 -8.86 0.52
C VAL A 539 8.28 -8.50 1.03
N ILE A 540 7.96 -7.19 1.07
CA ILE A 540 6.62 -6.71 1.46
C ILE A 540 5.60 -7.00 0.36
N ASP A 541 5.92 -6.63 -0.88
CA ASP A 541 5.02 -6.77 -2.04
C ASP A 541 4.69 -8.24 -2.32
N GLY A 542 5.63 -9.13 -2.10
CA GLY A 542 5.44 -10.58 -2.26
C GLY A 542 4.67 -11.24 -1.13
N GLY A 543 4.36 -10.48 -0.06
CA GLY A 543 3.59 -10.99 1.07
C GLY A 543 4.38 -11.86 2.04
N TYR A 544 5.69 -11.68 2.11
CA TYR A 544 6.57 -12.51 2.95
C TYR A 544 6.82 -11.92 4.34
N LEU A 545 6.51 -10.64 4.58
CA LEU A 545 6.85 -9.95 5.83
C LEU A 545 5.64 -9.90 6.77
N TYR A 546 5.89 -10.29 8.03
CA TYR A 546 4.86 -10.34 9.08
C TYR A 546 5.38 -9.73 10.37
N LEU A 547 4.45 -9.25 11.20
CA LEU A 547 4.71 -8.84 12.58
C LEU A 547 4.09 -9.89 13.50
N ALA A 548 4.86 -10.38 14.45
CA ALA A 548 4.33 -11.22 15.53
C ALA A 548 3.57 -10.34 16.52
N LEU A 549 2.40 -10.81 16.95
CA LEU A 549 1.57 -10.10 17.91
C LEU A 549 1.50 -10.93 19.20
N PRO A 550 2.49 -10.76 20.11
CA PRO A 550 2.46 -11.46 21.39
C PRO A 550 1.37 -10.88 22.30
N PRO A 551 0.87 -11.66 23.26
CA PRO A 551 -0.11 -11.15 24.21
C PRO A 551 0.51 -10.10 25.12
N LEU A 552 -0.29 -9.11 25.55
CA LEU A 552 0.14 -8.07 26.48
C LEU A 552 0.01 -8.52 27.93
N TYR A 553 -0.90 -9.44 28.24
CA TYR A 553 -1.20 -9.87 29.60
C TYR A 553 -1.29 -11.38 29.74
N ARG A 554 -0.78 -11.88 30.86
CA ARG A 554 -1.03 -13.24 31.35
C ARG A 554 -1.94 -13.09 32.58
N VAL A 555 -3.09 -13.74 32.54
CA VAL A 555 -4.06 -13.74 33.64
C VAL A 555 -4.11 -15.16 34.21
N SER A 556 -3.90 -15.29 35.52
CA SER A 556 -3.82 -16.60 36.16
C SER A 556 -4.74 -16.68 37.38
N GLN A 557 -5.31 -17.89 37.62
CA GLN A 557 -6.10 -18.20 38.80
C GLN A 557 -5.77 -19.64 39.20
N GLY A 558 -4.97 -19.81 40.23
CA GLY A 558 -4.45 -21.13 40.62
C GLY A 558 -3.56 -21.69 39.51
N LYS A 559 -3.91 -22.86 38.98
CA LYS A 559 -3.18 -23.49 37.86
C LYS A 559 -3.68 -23.10 36.49
N LYS A 560 -4.79 -22.34 36.44
CA LYS A 560 -5.41 -21.91 35.17
C LYS A 560 -4.76 -20.63 34.69
N GLU A 561 -4.28 -20.65 33.44
CA GLU A 561 -3.65 -19.48 32.83
C GLU A 561 -4.31 -19.17 31.48
N SER A 562 -4.45 -17.90 31.19
CA SER A 562 -4.99 -17.42 29.91
C SER A 562 -4.26 -16.13 29.52
N TYR A 563 -4.26 -15.81 28.25
CA TYR A 563 -3.56 -14.65 27.72
C TYR A 563 -4.56 -13.67 27.10
N ALA A 564 -4.25 -12.39 27.25
CA ALA A 564 -5.04 -11.30 26.69
C ALA A 564 -4.15 -10.40 25.82
N TYR A 565 -4.68 -9.97 24.69
CA TYR A 565 -3.94 -9.17 23.70
C TYR A 565 -4.21 -7.67 23.86
N ASP A 566 -5.24 -7.30 24.63
CA ASP A 566 -5.55 -5.90 24.93
C ASP A 566 -6.23 -5.78 26.30
N ASP A 567 -6.50 -4.56 26.73
CA ASP A 567 -7.12 -4.24 28.01
C ASP A 567 -8.54 -4.82 28.14
N ASN A 568 -9.32 -4.80 27.04
CA ASN A 568 -10.70 -5.31 27.03
C ASN A 568 -10.72 -6.83 27.23
N GLU A 569 -9.86 -7.56 26.52
CA GLU A 569 -9.71 -9.01 26.68
C GLU A 569 -9.27 -9.37 28.10
N ARG A 570 -8.32 -8.60 28.65
CA ARG A 570 -7.86 -8.78 30.03
C ARG A 570 -9.02 -8.68 31.01
N ASP A 571 -9.81 -7.62 30.89
CA ASP A 571 -10.92 -7.37 31.81
C ASP A 571 -12.01 -8.44 31.70
N LEU A 572 -12.32 -8.90 30.48
CA LEU A 572 -13.26 -9.98 30.21
C LEU A 572 -12.77 -11.31 30.83
N LEU A 573 -11.48 -11.61 30.72
CA LEU A 573 -10.87 -12.80 31.30
C LEU A 573 -10.94 -12.76 32.83
N ILE A 574 -10.68 -11.60 33.42
CA ILE A 574 -10.75 -11.40 34.89
C ILE A 574 -12.19 -11.65 35.36
N GLU A 575 -13.18 -11.08 34.68
CA GLU A 575 -14.61 -11.30 35.02
C GLU A 575 -15.01 -12.78 34.95
N ARG A 576 -14.56 -13.44 33.86
CA ARG A 576 -14.86 -14.87 33.64
C ARG A 576 -14.24 -15.74 34.72
N MET A 577 -12.99 -15.49 35.08
CA MET A 577 -12.25 -16.23 36.12
C MET A 577 -12.88 -16.01 37.51
N LYS A 578 -13.32 -14.78 37.80
CA LYS A 578 -13.99 -14.47 39.08
C LYS A 578 -15.35 -15.15 39.20
N LYS A 579 -16.09 -15.34 38.09
CA LYS A 579 -17.35 -16.06 38.05
C LYS A 579 -17.16 -17.57 38.28
N ASP A 580 -16.08 -18.12 37.70
CA ASP A 580 -15.78 -19.56 37.79
C ASP A 580 -15.33 -19.96 39.20
N ASN A 581 -14.59 -19.10 39.91
CA ASN A 581 -14.11 -19.41 41.25
C ASN A 581 -13.91 -18.12 42.09
N LYS A 582 -14.86 -17.79 42.90
CA LYS A 582 -14.91 -16.57 43.71
C LYS A 582 -13.84 -16.52 44.83
N ASN A 583 -13.31 -17.66 45.23
CA ASN A 583 -12.42 -17.74 46.41
C ASN A 583 -10.93 -17.73 46.07
N THR A 584 -10.55 -17.74 44.80
CA THR A 584 -9.16 -17.77 44.36
C THR A 584 -8.74 -16.41 43.75
N LYS A 585 -7.64 -15.88 44.24
CA LYS A 585 -7.10 -14.59 43.77
C LYS A 585 -6.68 -14.69 42.29
N VAL A 586 -7.06 -13.70 41.49
CA VAL A 586 -6.65 -13.56 40.08
C VAL A 586 -5.33 -12.80 40.01
N GLY A 587 -4.31 -13.42 39.48
CA GLY A 587 -3.01 -12.80 39.22
C GLY A 587 -2.97 -12.23 37.80
N ILE A 588 -2.40 -11.04 37.65
CA ILE A 588 -2.24 -10.36 36.37
C ILE A 588 -0.75 -10.05 36.19
N GLN A 589 -0.18 -10.45 35.06
CA GLN A 589 1.21 -10.12 34.68
C GLN A 589 1.18 -9.49 33.27
N ARG A 590 1.84 -8.38 33.17
CA ARG A 590 2.02 -7.71 31.87
C ARG A 590 3.34 -8.14 31.23
N UNK A 591 3.39 -8.75 30.08
CA UNK A 591 4.33 -9.17 29.51
C UNK A 591 4.87 -8.19 28.88
N LYS A 592 5.88 -7.58 29.09
CA LYS A 592 6.58 -6.49 28.47
C LYS A 592 7.52 -6.92 27.35
N GLY A 593 8.10 -8.12 27.51
CA GLY A 593 9.05 -8.56 26.50
C GLY A 593 9.04 -10.07 26.23
N UNK A 594 9.34 -10.33 25.14
CA UNK A 594 9.49 -11.58 24.73
C UNK A 594 10.50 -12.30 25.47
N GLY A 595 11.52 -11.69 25.86
CA GLY A 595 12.59 -12.22 26.73
C GLY A 595 12.13 -12.58 28.13
N GLU A 596 11.03 -12.08 28.59
CA GLU A 596 10.44 -12.40 29.91
C GLU A 596 9.62 -13.70 29.87
N MET A 597 9.25 -14.17 28.70
CA MET A 597 8.51 -15.42 28.52
C MET A 597 9.47 -16.60 28.53
N ASN A 598 9.07 -17.67 29.21
CA ASN A 598 9.79 -18.93 29.08
C ASN A 598 9.52 -19.55 27.68
N PRO A 599 10.35 -20.48 27.22
CA PRO A 599 10.20 -21.04 25.86
C PRO A 599 8.82 -21.63 25.56
N GLY A 600 8.19 -22.28 26.54
CA GLY A 600 6.85 -22.86 26.37
C GLY A 600 5.78 -21.80 26.17
N GLN A 601 5.83 -20.74 26.99
CA GLN A 601 4.90 -19.60 26.87
C GLN A 601 5.05 -18.90 25.50
N LEU A 602 6.30 -18.69 25.08
CA LEU A 602 6.58 -18.05 23.78
C LEU A 602 6.06 -18.90 22.63
N TRP A 603 6.24 -20.21 22.70
CA TRP A 603 5.70 -21.13 21.71
C TRP A 603 4.16 -21.02 21.64
N GLU A 604 3.48 -21.24 22.78
CA GLU A 604 2.01 -21.29 22.85
C GLU A 604 1.32 -20.00 22.40
N THR A 605 1.94 -18.85 22.63
CA THR A 605 1.29 -17.56 22.42
C THR A 605 1.70 -16.89 21.09
N THR A 606 2.94 -17.13 20.63
CA THR A 606 3.53 -16.31 19.58
C THR A 606 4.12 -17.11 18.41
N MET A 607 4.54 -18.35 18.63
CA MET A 607 5.28 -19.11 17.62
C MET A 607 4.52 -20.31 17.06
N ASP A 608 3.58 -20.90 17.79
CA ASP A 608 2.77 -22.04 17.33
C ASP A 608 1.90 -21.61 16.15
N PRO A 609 2.10 -22.16 14.95
CA PRO A 609 1.31 -21.74 13.79
C PRO A 609 -0.21 -21.88 13.94
N GLU A 610 -0.67 -22.77 14.82
CA GLU A 610 -2.11 -23.00 15.05
C GLU A 610 -2.73 -22.00 16.02
N LYS A 611 -1.93 -21.37 16.89
CA LYS A 611 -2.45 -20.52 17.98
C LYS A 611 -2.04 -19.05 17.85
N ARG A 612 -0.90 -18.78 17.23
CA ARG A 612 -0.34 -17.43 17.13
C ARG A 612 -1.16 -16.48 16.27
N THR A 613 -0.99 -15.20 16.50
CA THR A 613 -1.54 -14.14 15.65
C THR A 613 -0.38 -13.45 14.94
N LEU A 614 -0.41 -13.42 13.61
CA LEU A 614 0.54 -12.69 12.78
C LEU A 614 -0.20 -11.61 12.00
N MET A 615 0.40 -10.45 11.91
CA MET A 615 -0.11 -9.37 11.06
C MET A 615 0.77 -9.28 9.81
N LYS A 616 0.18 -9.50 8.63
CA LYS A 616 0.89 -9.37 7.37
C LYS A 616 1.15 -7.89 7.08
N VAL A 617 2.39 -7.56 6.72
CA VAL A 617 2.75 -6.18 6.38
C VAL A 617 2.36 -5.93 4.93
N THR A 618 1.54 -4.90 4.70
CA THR A 618 1.10 -4.49 3.35
C THR A 618 1.26 -2.99 3.20
N VAL A 619 1.40 -2.53 1.95
CA VAL A 619 1.37 -1.11 1.60
C VAL A 619 0.04 -0.86 0.89
N GLU A 620 -0.84 -0.08 1.51
CA GLU A 620 -2.16 0.26 0.96
C GLU A 620 -2.10 1.56 0.15
N SER A 621 -1.22 2.49 0.56
CA SER A 621 -0.97 3.75 -0.14
C SER A 621 0.54 3.99 -0.16
N ALA A 622 1.13 4.02 -1.35
CA ALA A 622 2.56 4.27 -1.51
C ALA A 622 2.92 5.70 -1.07
N ALA A 623 2.05 6.67 -1.36
CA ALA A 623 2.27 8.07 -0.96
C ALA A 623 2.28 8.22 0.56
N GLU A 624 1.28 7.65 1.23
CA GLU A 624 1.15 7.72 2.68
C GLU A 624 2.30 6.99 3.39
N ALA A 625 2.68 5.81 2.89
CA ALA A 625 3.79 5.03 3.44
C ALA A 625 5.11 5.80 3.34
N ALA A 626 5.40 6.36 2.16
CA ALA A 626 6.62 7.14 1.94
C ALA A 626 6.67 8.37 2.83
N GLU A 627 5.57 9.11 2.94
CA GLU A 627 5.45 10.28 3.81
C GLU A 627 5.65 9.89 5.28
N THR A 628 5.03 8.80 5.73
CA THR A 628 5.13 8.33 7.12
C THR A 628 6.58 7.97 7.48
N PHE A 629 7.26 7.20 6.63
CA PHE A 629 8.66 6.84 6.88
C PHE A 629 9.55 8.08 6.88
N GLN A 630 9.32 9.00 5.98
CA GLN A 630 10.09 10.26 5.90
C GLN A 630 9.89 11.11 7.16
N ASN A 631 8.65 11.27 7.60
CA ASN A 631 8.34 12.09 8.79
C ASN A 631 8.90 11.47 10.07
N LEU A 632 8.74 10.16 10.25
CA LEU A 632 9.18 9.47 11.47
C LEU A 632 10.67 9.18 11.49
N MET A 633 11.27 8.84 10.36
CA MET A 633 12.65 8.31 10.28
C MET A 633 13.60 9.23 9.53
N GLY A 634 13.10 10.26 8.89
CA GLY A 634 13.92 11.22 8.13
C GLY A 634 14.70 12.19 9.01
N SER A 635 15.39 13.13 8.38
CA SER A 635 16.27 14.10 9.06
C SER A 635 15.53 15.27 9.69
N ASP A 636 14.30 15.53 9.26
CA ASP A 636 13.53 16.71 9.70
C ASP A 636 12.88 16.44 11.07
N VAL A 637 13.44 17.09 12.08
CA VAL A 637 12.98 16.97 13.48
C VAL A 637 11.59 17.61 13.64
N GLU A 638 11.35 18.74 12.96
CA GLU A 638 10.09 19.47 13.08
C GLU A 638 8.93 18.70 12.45
N ALA A 639 9.15 18.05 11.31
CA ALA A 639 8.17 17.18 10.67
C ALA A 639 7.78 16.02 11.60
N ARG A 640 8.78 15.41 12.24
CA ARG A 640 8.56 14.33 13.21
C ARG A 640 7.77 14.81 14.43
N ARG A 641 8.14 15.97 14.99
CA ARG A 641 7.43 16.57 16.13
C ARG A 641 5.96 16.82 15.78
N SER A 642 5.70 17.45 14.64
CA SER A 642 4.33 17.75 14.18
C SER A 642 3.52 16.48 14.00
N PHE A 643 4.11 15.43 13.42
CA PHE A 643 3.46 14.12 13.26
C PHE A 643 3.07 13.54 14.63
N ILE A 644 3.99 13.58 15.60
CA ILE A 644 3.75 13.04 16.96
C ILE A 644 2.62 13.82 17.65
N GLU A 645 2.66 15.15 17.60
CA GLU A 645 1.64 16.01 18.21
C GLU A 645 0.24 15.76 17.61
N LYS A 646 0.16 15.67 16.29
CA LYS A 646 -1.09 15.43 15.56
C LYS A 646 -1.71 14.08 15.94
N ASN A 647 -0.88 13.06 16.13
CA ASN A 647 -1.33 11.69 16.36
C ASN A 647 -1.32 11.26 17.84
N ALA A 648 -0.92 12.14 18.77
CA ALA A 648 -0.81 11.83 20.19
C ALA A 648 -2.13 11.33 20.81
N LYS A 649 -3.25 11.85 20.33
CA LYS A 649 -4.59 11.48 20.80
C LYS A 649 -4.97 10.03 20.50
N PHE A 650 -4.31 9.40 19.54
CA PHE A 650 -4.56 8.00 19.16
C PHE A 650 -3.67 7.00 19.90
N VAL A 651 -2.73 7.49 20.70
CA VAL A 651 -1.80 6.62 21.41
C VAL A 651 -2.54 5.86 22.52
N VAL A 652 -2.40 4.55 22.49
CA VAL A 652 -2.96 3.62 23.48
C VAL A 652 -1.77 2.87 24.09
N ASN A 653 -1.84 2.53 25.36
CA ASN A 653 -0.82 1.76 26.06
C ASN A 653 0.52 2.49 26.15
N LEU A 654 0.50 3.70 26.67
CA LEU A 654 1.74 4.41 27.00
C LEU A 654 2.50 3.64 28.08
N ASP A 655 3.78 3.36 27.83
CA ASP A 655 4.66 2.72 28.79
C ASP A 655 5.29 3.83 29.66
N VAL A 656 4.52 4.24 30.71
CA VAL A 656 4.90 5.32 31.61
C VAL A 656 5.40 4.76 32.93
#